data_bdbf1605b71d9fe14b8553a17a8d3815
#
_entry.id   bdbf1605b71d9fe14b8553a17a8d3815
#
_cell.length_a   1.000
_cell.length_b   1.000
_cell.length_c   1.000
_cell.angle_alpha   90.00
_cell.angle_beta   90.00
_cell.angle_gamma   90.00
#
_symmetry.space_group_name_H-M   'P 1'
#
loop_
_entity.id
_entity.type
_entity.pdbx_description
1 polymer ?
#
loop_
_entity_poly.entity_id
_entity_poly.type
_entity_poly.pdbx_seq_one_letter_code
_entity_poly.pdbx_strand_id
1 'polypeptide(L)'
;MAVIDNCMRACVLSLVFALTGALEAHAAEYFVSPSGCDGADGSSTKPWRTIQHAADVAVAGDVVTIRGGTYREWVKPANAGRKGAPITYRAADGEKVVVTGADPVKGWTKRHDGLWTVRLDYDSFGGMNPFTDFIYGDWFGAREKCFRTRLVQDGKPLVLKDRSFLLGHCGMANRALVNIAGLTSGGRTVPGDSAVSKSPNVKPGFPTKWGMELGWIYDNSTIVYKGFDFSTPAARELSIHMSSAVYNSRIDICDAAKPEMALASVRPPITGDWKKYTTVTVTLPETAAGVKDILLRFHEVDAVGRSPSLAGLLGKGRAVMIPGMVYGTIIAAFEKDPNVSVPELIVRPACFYPTREFRDYITLRGILFMNAGPNWAPPTSEQTAIVGTNWSKGWIIEDCEVFGTECSGITLGKYGDEFDNVGPTAQNYHNTIMRCASNGLERVGHHMVRRCRITDCGQAGICGSLGAVFSTVEDCEISYCHWNKPYGGAEMAGIKIHAAVDFTVARCRIHHCGELGGLWFDWMAQGARIVGNKLWANKRDIFFEVDHGPNLVEGNDFLSDISVMAYSQGVAFVGNRIRGRYSYHNDKRRTPIFKPHSVTLVSLDEVECGQGAFVFINNILGNDPRYAKEAHPSRYEDNWMIPASAWKVDVGTGECSITPPADSKRPEFKPVDAKRLGRPPFVDQAYPEPSNLPLPSVAAR
;
A
#
# COMPACT_ATOMS: atom_id res chain seq x y z
N MET A 1 -32.48 3.97 -69.31
CA MET A 1 -32.81 4.50 -67.97
C MET A 1 -32.10 3.75 -66.84
N ALA A 2 -31.87 2.46 -66.90
CA ALA A 2 -31.21 1.71 -65.80
C ALA A 2 -29.67 1.90 -65.64
N VAL A 3 -28.99 2.42 -66.66
CA VAL A 3 -27.50 2.63 -66.61
C VAL A 3 -27.15 4.00 -66.01
N ILE A 4 -28.04 4.99 -66.08
CA ILE A 4 -27.81 6.33 -65.50
C ILE A 4 -28.05 6.34 -63.98
N ASP A 5 -28.94 5.48 -63.49
CA ASP A 5 -29.25 5.38 -62.04
C ASP A 5 -28.11 4.70 -61.23
N ASN A 6 -27.37 3.77 -61.83
CA ASN A 6 -26.21 3.13 -61.18
C ASN A 6 -24.98 4.04 -61.13
N CYS A 7 -24.77 4.92 -62.11
CA CYS A 7 -23.67 5.89 -62.04
C CYS A 7 -23.91 6.99 -61.01
N MET A 8 -25.16 7.45 -60.83
CA MET A 8 -25.50 8.46 -59.79
C MET A 8 -25.40 7.86 -58.36
N ARG A 9 -25.79 6.61 -58.15
CA ARG A 9 -25.63 5.95 -56.85
C ARG A 9 -24.14 5.69 -56.51
N ALA A 10 -23.32 5.35 -57.50
CA ALA A 10 -21.87 5.20 -57.29
C ALA A 10 -21.17 6.53 -56.99
N CYS A 11 -21.55 7.63 -57.66
CA CYS A 11 -21.02 8.97 -57.36
C CYS A 11 -21.48 9.52 -56.00
N VAL A 12 -22.74 9.27 -55.58
CA VAL A 12 -23.23 9.70 -54.25
C VAL A 12 -22.59 8.87 -53.13
N LEU A 13 -22.40 7.55 -53.31
CA LEU A 13 -21.66 6.76 -52.35
C LEU A 13 -20.15 7.14 -52.29
N SER A 14 -19.52 7.48 -53.40
CA SER A 14 -18.15 7.96 -53.43
C SER A 14 -17.98 9.35 -52.81
N LEU A 15 -18.98 10.24 -52.96
CA LEU A 15 -18.98 11.55 -52.31
C LEU A 15 -19.28 11.47 -50.80
N VAL A 16 -20.11 10.53 -50.37
CA VAL A 16 -20.35 10.28 -48.93
C VAL A 16 -19.12 9.63 -48.27
N PHE A 17 -18.39 8.76 -48.97
CA PHE A 17 -17.11 8.22 -48.47
C PHE A 17 -15.95 9.23 -48.53
N ALA A 18 -16.04 10.25 -49.43
CA ALA A 18 -15.01 11.32 -49.48
C ALA A 18 -15.28 12.46 -48.50
N LEU A 19 -16.50 12.57 -47.93
CA LEU A 19 -16.84 13.55 -46.90
C LEU A 19 -16.75 12.96 -45.46
N THR A 20 -16.51 11.66 -45.30
CA THR A 20 -15.91 11.08 -44.11
C THR A 20 -14.37 11.16 -44.19
N GLY A 21 -13.87 12.26 -44.69
CA GLY A 21 -12.50 12.65 -44.49
C GLY A 21 -12.29 12.58 -42.97
N ALA A 22 -11.42 11.67 -42.52
CA ALA A 22 -10.98 11.63 -41.17
C ALA A 22 -10.71 13.07 -40.76
N LEU A 23 -11.53 13.63 -39.86
CA LEU A 23 -11.04 14.67 -38.99
C LEU A 23 -9.83 14.02 -38.32
N GLU A 24 -8.66 14.30 -38.82
CA GLU A 24 -7.45 14.15 -38.03
C GLU A 24 -7.74 15.00 -36.80
N ALA A 25 -8.15 14.36 -35.74
CA ALA A 25 -8.26 15.01 -34.45
C ALA A 25 -6.87 15.54 -34.16
N HIS A 26 -6.67 16.84 -34.41
CA HIS A 26 -5.42 17.48 -34.00
C HIS A 26 -5.28 17.25 -32.52
N ALA A 27 -4.12 16.69 -32.12
CA ALA A 27 -3.75 16.50 -30.74
C ALA A 27 -3.89 17.84 -30.00
N ALA A 28 -4.77 17.91 -29.03
CA ALA A 28 -4.96 19.11 -28.23
C ALA A 28 -3.91 19.18 -27.13
N GLU A 29 -3.50 20.38 -26.77
CA GLU A 29 -2.72 20.62 -25.57
C GLU A 29 -3.59 21.36 -24.55
N TYR A 30 -3.76 20.73 -23.38
CA TYR A 30 -4.47 21.27 -22.23
C TYR A 30 -3.52 21.62 -21.10
N PHE A 31 -3.90 22.58 -20.29
CA PHE A 31 -3.14 23.04 -19.15
C PHE A 31 -3.92 22.87 -17.86
N VAL A 32 -3.24 22.40 -16.82
CA VAL A 32 -3.78 22.26 -15.47
C VAL A 32 -2.93 23.08 -14.51
N SER A 33 -3.58 23.83 -13.61
CA SER A 33 -2.91 24.66 -12.59
C SER A 33 -3.73 24.67 -11.28
N PRO A 34 -3.08 24.68 -10.09
CA PRO A 34 -3.82 24.81 -8.82
C PRO A 34 -4.67 26.09 -8.73
N SER A 35 -4.30 27.13 -9.48
CA SER A 35 -5.05 28.39 -9.58
C SER A 35 -6.08 28.39 -10.71
N GLY A 36 -6.26 27.29 -11.43
CA GLY A 36 -7.19 27.16 -12.55
C GLY A 36 -8.64 26.97 -12.10
N CYS A 37 -9.52 26.71 -13.09
CA CYS A 37 -10.93 26.46 -12.89
C CYS A 37 -11.41 25.37 -13.87
N ASP A 38 -12.05 24.31 -13.37
CA ASP A 38 -12.53 23.21 -14.23
C ASP A 38 -13.67 23.60 -15.17
N GLY A 39 -14.30 24.75 -14.96
CA GLY A 39 -15.22 25.35 -15.91
C GLY A 39 -14.58 26.20 -17.02
N ALA A 40 -13.24 26.29 -17.07
CA ALA A 40 -12.49 26.98 -18.10
C ALA A 40 -12.29 26.10 -19.34
N ASP A 41 -11.61 26.62 -20.37
CA ASP A 41 -11.41 25.93 -21.64
C ASP A 41 -10.13 25.04 -21.68
N GLY A 42 -9.34 25.02 -20.60
CA GLY A 42 -8.10 24.26 -20.50
C GLY A 42 -6.91 24.83 -21.28
N SER A 43 -7.03 26.05 -21.83
CA SER A 43 -5.93 26.71 -22.52
C SER A 43 -4.83 27.14 -21.54
N SER A 44 -3.65 27.53 -22.06
CA SER A 44 -2.52 28.01 -21.26
C SER A 44 -2.85 29.25 -20.42
N THR A 45 -3.81 30.07 -20.87
CA THR A 45 -4.26 31.31 -20.19
C THR A 45 -5.45 31.09 -19.27
N LYS A 46 -6.21 30.01 -19.48
CA LYS A 46 -7.39 29.60 -18.70
C LYS A 46 -7.32 28.11 -18.35
N PRO A 47 -6.33 27.69 -17.55
CA PRO A 47 -6.10 26.27 -17.24
C PRO A 47 -7.23 25.70 -16.40
N TRP A 48 -7.41 24.38 -16.47
CA TRP A 48 -8.22 23.64 -15.51
C TRP A 48 -7.56 23.60 -14.14
N ARG A 49 -8.34 23.30 -13.12
CA ARG A 49 -7.84 23.22 -11.74
C ARG A 49 -7.31 21.83 -11.41
N THR A 50 -8.00 20.78 -11.85
CA THR A 50 -7.75 19.41 -11.43
C THR A 50 -7.20 18.58 -12.59
N ILE A 51 -6.29 17.68 -12.25
CA ILE A 51 -5.78 16.68 -13.21
C ILE A 51 -6.91 15.70 -13.55
N GLN A 52 -7.81 15.41 -12.60
CA GLN A 52 -8.97 14.54 -12.86
C GLN A 52 -9.85 15.09 -13.96
N HIS A 53 -10.14 16.40 -13.97
CA HIS A 53 -10.93 16.99 -15.05
C HIS A 53 -10.28 16.80 -16.42
N ALA A 54 -8.96 17.01 -16.50
CA ALA A 54 -8.22 16.73 -17.73
C ALA A 54 -8.26 15.24 -18.11
N ALA A 55 -8.22 14.35 -17.11
CA ALA A 55 -8.28 12.90 -17.33
C ALA A 55 -9.68 12.41 -17.79
N ASP A 56 -10.73 13.15 -17.49
CA ASP A 56 -12.08 12.88 -17.99
C ASP A 56 -12.26 13.31 -19.45
N VAL A 57 -11.52 14.35 -19.89
CA VAL A 57 -11.68 15.00 -21.20
C VAL A 57 -10.68 14.49 -22.23
N ALA A 58 -9.40 14.40 -21.87
CA ALA A 58 -8.32 14.09 -22.80
C ALA A 58 -8.54 12.78 -23.56
N VAL A 59 -8.26 12.79 -24.85
CA VAL A 59 -8.41 11.64 -25.77
C VAL A 59 -7.07 11.30 -26.44
N ALA A 60 -7.06 10.24 -27.24
CA ALA A 60 -5.84 9.75 -27.88
C ALA A 60 -5.10 10.81 -28.71
N GLY A 61 -3.87 11.08 -28.34
CA GLY A 61 -2.98 12.08 -28.93
C GLY A 61 -2.84 13.35 -28.12
N ASP A 62 -3.75 13.61 -27.17
CA ASP A 62 -3.74 14.83 -26.38
C ASP A 62 -2.58 14.88 -25.37
N VAL A 63 -2.14 16.11 -25.08
CA VAL A 63 -1.12 16.41 -24.09
C VAL A 63 -1.74 17.27 -22.98
N VAL A 64 -1.61 16.82 -21.75
CA VAL A 64 -1.99 17.55 -20.55
C VAL A 64 -0.73 18.05 -19.87
N THR A 65 -0.47 19.35 -19.98
CA THR A 65 0.68 20.02 -19.33
C THR A 65 0.24 20.55 -17.97
N ILE A 66 0.82 19.97 -16.93
CA ILE A 66 0.49 20.23 -15.52
C ILE A 66 1.49 21.24 -14.97
N ARG A 67 1.00 22.39 -14.51
CA ARG A 67 1.84 23.42 -13.88
C ARG A 67 2.23 23.04 -12.46
N GLY A 68 3.30 23.63 -11.98
CA GLY A 68 3.85 23.41 -10.64
C GLY A 68 2.82 23.62 -9.54
N GLY A 69 2.82 22.71 -8.58
CA GLY A 69 1.94 22.75 -7.43
C GLY A 69 1.68 21.37 -6.85
N THR A 70 0.85 21.34 -5.79
CA THR A 70 0.43 20.10 -5.13
C THR A 70 -1.02 19.82 -5.46
N TYR A 71 -1.25 18.67 -6.10
CA TYR A 71 -2.55 18.15 -6.48
C TYR A 71 -2.91 16.99 -5.55
N ARG A 72 -4.01 17.15 -4.78
CA ARG A 72 -4.47 16.16 -3.81
C ARG A 72 -5.59 15.34 -4.43
N GLU A 73 -5.20 14.44 -5.31
CA GLU A 73 -6.12 13.73 -6.19
C GLU A 73 -5.81 12.24 -6.28
N TRP A 74 -6.85 11.49 -6.57
CA TRP A 74 -6.75 10.16 -7.18
C TRP A 74 -7.24 10.30 -8.62
N VAL A 75 -6.31 10.41 -9.55
CA VAL A 75 -6.61 10.56 -10.98
C VAL A 75 -6.99 9.21 -11.59
N LYS A 76 -8.16 9.17 -12.20
CA LYS A 76 -8.77 7.99 -12.83
C LYS A 76 -9.03 8.29 -14.31
N PRO A 77 -8.08 7.98 -15.21
CA PRO A 77 -8.25 8.30 -16.62
C PRO A 77 -9.50 7.62 -17.21
N ALA A 78 -10.38 8.41 -17.80
CA ALA A 78 -11.62 7.92 -18.40
C ALA A 78 -11.39 7.30 -19.77
N ASN A 79 -10.42 7.82 -20.53
CA ASN A 79 -10.15 7.47 -21.92
C ASN A 79 -8.82 6.71 -22.07
N ALA A 80 -8.67 6.07 -23.23
CA ALA A 80 -7.43 5.42 -23.65
C ALA A 80 -6.75 6.21 -24.77
N GLY A 81 -5.42 6.18 -24.78
CA GLY A 81 -4.64 6.53 -25.95
C GLY A 81 -4.66 5.40 -27.00
N ARG A 82 -3.82 5.50 -28.00
CA ARG A 82 -3.57 4.46 -28.99
C ARG A 82 -2.10 4.43 -29.40
N LYS A 83 -1.67 3.35 -30.01
CA LYS A 83 -0.29 3.21 -30.51
C LYS A 83 0.03 4.38 -31.46
N GLY A 84 1.10 5.12 -31.15
CA GLY A 84 1.50 6.31 -31.89
C GLY A 84 0.76 7.61 -31.52
N ALA A 85 -0.29 7.55 -30.70
CA ALA A 85 -1.04 8.70 -30.19
C ALA A 85 -1.45 8.47 -28.73
N PRO A 86 -0.50 8.41 -27.78
CA PRO A 86 -0.81 8.26 -26.36
C PRO A 86 -1.53 9.49 -25.81
N ILE A 87 -2.23 9.36 -24.70
CA ILE A 87 -2.59 10.49 -23.85
C ILE A 87 -1.40 10.77 -22.94
N THR A 88 -0.86 11.98 -22.99
CA THR A 88 0.33 12.35 -22.23
C THR A 88 -0.01 13.34 -21.12
N TYR A 89 0.28 12.95 -19.88
CA TYR A 89 0.26 13.83 -18.72
C TYR A 89 1.70 14.16 -18.34
N ARG A 90 2.08 15.44 -18.40
CA ARG A 90 3.47 15.85 -18.14
C ARG A 90 3.54 17.05 -17.22
N ALA A 91 4.59 17.13 -16.42
CA ALA A 91 4.91 18.36 -15.75
C ALA A 91 5.29 19.44 -16.77
N ALA A 92 4.95 20.69 -16.51
CA ALA A 92 5.48 21.82 -17.26
C ALA A 92 6.99 21.90 -17.06
N ASP A 93 7.72 22.27 -18.10
CA ASP A 93 9.17 22.26 -18.10
C ASP A 93 9.75 23.12 -16.95
N GLY A 94 10.61 22.52 -16.14
CA GLY A 94 11.24 23.17 -14.99
C GLY A 94 10.31 23.39 -13.78
N GLU A 95 9.06 22.96 -13.83
CA GLU A 95 8.11 23.12 -12.75
C GLU A 95 7.94 21.83 -11.94
N LYS A 96 7.84 22.00 -10.61
CA LYS A 96 7.61 20.87 -9.68
C LYS A 96 6.13 20.55 -9.57
N VAL A 97 5.73 19.39 -10.08
CA VAL A 97 4.38 18.86 -9.98
C VAL A 97 4.34 17.73 -8.97
N VAL A 98 3.51 17.86 -7.94
CA VAL A 98 3.29 16.85 -6.91
C VAL A 98 1.85 16.36 -6.97
N VAL A 99 1.65 15.06 -7.14
CA VAL A 99 0.35 14.41 -6.98
C VAL A 99 0.41 13.55 -5.73
N THR A 100 -0.49 13.80 -4.77
CA THR A 100 -0.45 13.13 -3.46
C THR A 100 -1.81 12.59 -3.04
N GLY A 101 -1.78 11.43 -2.41
CA GLY A 101 -2.95 10.83 -1.77
C GLY A 101 -3.22 11.33 -0.34
N ALA A 102 -2.39 12.24 0.18
CA ALA A 102 -2.52 12.76 1.54
C ALA A 102 -3.15 14.15 1.59
N ASP A 103 -3.87 14.43 2.66
CA ASP A 103 -4.42 15.75 2.98
C ASP A 103 -3.82 16.32 4.27
N PRO A 104 -3.65 17.66 4.37
CA PRO A 104 -3.18 18.31 5.59
C PRO A 104 -4.22 18.18 6.71
N VAL A 105 -3.80 17.75 7.87
CA VAL A 105 -4.65 17.63 9.07
C VAL A 105 -4.47 18.85 9.94
N LYS A 106 -5.53 19.64 10.06
CA LYS A 106 -5.57 20.90 10.84
C LYS A 106 -6.48 20.77 12.07
N GLY A 107 -6.41 21.74 12.96
CA GLY A 107 -7.31 21.80 14.12
C GLY A 107 -6.89 20.90 15.28
N TRP A 108 -5.61 20.65 15.43
CA TRP A 108 -5.08 19.91 16.55
C TRP A 108 -5.24 20.63 17.87
N THR A 109 -5.77 19.94 18.87
CA THR A 109 -5.92 20.43 20.23
C THR A 109 -4.92 19.76 21.15
N LYS A 110 -4.18 20.54 21.91
CA LYS A 110 -3.22 20.03 22.89
C LYS A 110 -3.95 19.51 24.11
N ARG A 111 -3.67 18.28 24.49
CA ARG A 111 -4.21 17.63 25.67
C ARG A 111 -3.42 18.04 26.94
N HIS A 112 -4.01 17.84 28.11
CA HIS A 112 -3.35 18.08 29.38
C HIS A 112 -2.11 17.21 29.64
N ASP A 113 -2.05 16.04 29.03
CA ASP A 113 -0.92 15.09 29.09
C ASP A 113 0.20 15.41 28.09
N GLY A 114 0.11 16.53 27.36
CA GLY A 114 1.10 16.98 26.39
C GLY A 114 0.96 16.37 25.00
N LEU A 115 0.07 15.40 24.80
CA LEU A 115 -0.29 14.86 23.50
C LEU A 115 -1.21 15.80 22.73
N TRP A 116 -1.36 15.53 21.43
CA TRP A 116 -2.25 16.26 20.55
C TRP A 116 -3.38 15.35 20.08
N THR A 117 -4.56 15.92 19.89
CA THR A 117 -5.72 15.20 19.38
C THR A 117 -6.45 15.99 18.31
N VAL A 118 -7.02 15.24 17.34
CA VAL A 118 -7.89 15.79 16.30
C VAL A 118 -9.00 14.80 15.99
N ARG A 119 -10.16 15.30 15.56
CA ARG A 119 -11.29 14.52 15.04
C ARG A 119 -11.42 14.79 13.57
N LEU A 120 -11.66 13.73 12.78
CA LEU A 120 -11.79 13.79 11.32
C LEU A 120 -13.08 13.09 10.91
N ASP A 121 -13.91 13.77 10.16
CA ASP A 121 -15.15 13.22 9.61
C ASP A 121 -14.85 12.33 8.42
N TYR A 122 -15.52 11.18 8.34
CA TYR A 122 -15.27 10.19 7.30
C TYR A 122 -15.68 10.66 5.89
N ASP A 123 -16.66 11.55 5.80
CA ASP A 123 -17.11 12.14 4.53
C ASP A 123 -16.05 13.04 3.88
N SER A 124 -15.00 13.42 4.61
CA SER A 124 -13.89 14.22 4.09
C SER A 124 -12.83 13.41 3.36
N PHE A 125 -12.91 12.08 3.35
CA PHE A 125 -11.85 11.22 2.82
C PHE A 125 -11.99 10.95 1.31
N GLY A 126 -10.85 10.86 0.63
CA GLY A 126 -10.76 10.73 -0.82
C GLY A 126 -10.83 9.30 -1.37
N GLY A 127 -11.63 8.42 -0.76
CA GLY A 127 -11.86 7.06 -1.25
C GLY A 127 -11.21 5.94 -0.43
N MET A 128 -10.58 6.28 0.70
CA MET A 128 -10.03 5.34 1.68
C MET A 128 -10.29 5.86 3.09
N ASN A 129 -10.75 4.99 4.00
CA ASN A 129 -10.90 5.35 5.41
C ASN A 129 -9.61 5.01 6.19
N PRO A 130 -8.82 6.00 6.59
CA PRO A 130 -7.53 5.79 7.25
C PRO A 130 -7.63 5.12 8.63
N PHE A 131 -8.82 5.03 9.22
CA PHE A 131 -9.05 4.40 10.54
C PHE A 131 -9.44 2.93 10.46
N THR A 132 -10.00 2.49 9.35
CA THR A 132 -10.60 1.15 9.21
C THR A 132 -10.01 0.33 8.08
N ASP A 133 -9.35 0.97 7.12
CA ASP A 133 -8.78 0.29 5.97
C ASP A 133 -7.36 -0.20 6.31
N PHE A 134 -7.27 -1.50 6.56
CA PHE A 134 -6.02 -2.19 6.85
C PHE A 134 -5.49 -2.89 5.61
N ILE A 135 -4.18 -3.19 5.64
CA ILE A 135 -3.55 -4.02 4.62
C ILE A 135 -4.04 -5.45 4.79
N TYR A 136 -4.48 -6.06 3.70
CA TYR A 136 -4.87 -7.46 3.63
C TYR A 136 -4.62 -7.99 2.22
N GLY A 137 -4.52 -9.29 2.09
CA GLY A 137 -4.40 -9.97 0.80
C GLY A 137 -3.71 -11.32 0.93
N ASP A 138 -3.74 -12.07 -0.15
CA ASP A 138 -3.05 -13.35 -0.24
C ASP A 138 -1.54 -13.16 0.00
N TRP A 139 -0.94 -14.08 0.75
CA TRP A 139 0.48 -14.05 1.17
C TRP A 139 0.88 -12.83 2.02
N PHE A 140 -0.03 -11.99 2.47
CA PHE A 140 0.25 -10.97 3.47
C PHE A 140 0.28 -11.59 4.86
N GLY A 141 1.29 -11.25 5.68
CA GLY A 141 1.43 -11.70 7.04
C GLY A 141 1.83 -10.57 7.98
N ALA A 142 1.06 -10.40 9.06
CA ALA A 142 1.38 -9.45 10.11
C ALA A 142 0.93 -9.97 11.47
N ARG A 143 1.67 -9.61 12.54
CA ARG A 143 1.27 -9.91 13.92
C ARG A 143 0.19 -8.96 14.44
N GLU A 144 0.16 -7.75 13.93
CA GLU A 144 -0.79 -6.68 14.28
C GLU A 144 -1.45 -6.16 13.00
N LYS A 145 -2.59 -5.48 13.15
CA LYS A 145 -3.22 -4.79 12.03
C LYS A 145 -2.32 -3.69 11.49
N CYS A 146 -2.07 -3.70 10.21
CA CYS A 146 -1.27 -2.70 9.53
C CYS A 146 -2.17 -1.74 8.75
N PHE A 147 -2.05 -0.47 9.01
CA PHE A 147 -2.80 0.57 8.29
C PHE A 147 -2.28 0.73 6.86
N ARG A 148 -3.17 1.02 5.94
CA ARG A 148 -2.83 1.46 4.59
C ARG A 148 -2.40 2.92 4.55
N THR A 149 -2.68 3.67 5.60
CA THR A 149 -2.40 5.10 5.75
C THR A 149 -1.07 5.37 6.45
N ARG A 150 -0.57 6.60 6.26
CA ARG A 150 0.50 7.20 7.05
C ARG A 150 0.06 8.56 7.55
N LEU A 151 0.47 8.93 8.77
CA LEU A 151 0.46 10.30 9.26
C LEU A 151 1.90 10.81 9.18
N VAL A 152 2.13 11.85 8.40
CA VAL A 152 3.48 12.33 8.05
C VAL A 152 3.65 13.77 8.52
N GLN A 153 4.70 14.07 9.31
CA GLN A 153 5.07 15.43 9.68
C GLN A 153 6.49 15.73 9.19
N ASP A 154 6.67 16.79 8.42
CA ASP A 154 7.97 17.18 7.83
C ASP A 154 8.66 16.03 7.06
N GLY A 155 7.90 15.28 6.27
CA GLY A 155 8.40 14.13 5.53
C GLY A 155 8.66 12.87 6.35
N LYS A 156 8.46 12.91 7.69
CA LYS A 156 8.68 11.76 8.57
C LYS A 156 7.33 11.12 8.95
N PRO A 157 7.12 9.84 8.62
CA PRO A 157 5.92 9.12 9.04
C PRO A 157 5.96 8.82 10.55
N LEU A 158 4.82 9.01 11.22
CA LEU A 158 4.62 8.53 12.58
C LEU A 158 4.30 7.03 12.56
N VAL A 159 4.74 6.32 13.58
CA VAL A 159 4.34 4.92 13.80
C VAL A 159 2.89 4.89 14.26
N LEU A 160 2.01 4.37 13.41
CA LEU A 160 0.59 4.26 13.72
C LEU A 160 0.30 3.01 14.53
N LYS A 161 -0.54 3.16 15.54
CA LYS A 161 -1.08 2.08 16.37
C LYS A 161 -2.60 2.13 16.32
N ASP A 162 -3.23 0.99 16.29
CA ASP A 162 -4.67 0.89 16.41
C ASP A 162 -5.12 1.01 17.89
N ARG A 163 -6.39 1.04 18.11
CA ARG A 163 -6.96 1.13 19.45
C ARG A 163 -6.49 0.02 20.41
N SER A 164 -6.12 -1.14 19.90
CA SER A 164 -5.65 -2.26 20.74
C SER A 164 -4.31 -1.97 21.42
N PHE A 165 -3.52 -1.06 20.87
CA PHE A 165 -2.30 -0.57 21.54
C PHE A 165 -2.61 0.04 22.90
N LEU A 166 -3.65 0.88 23.00
CA LEU A 166 -4.12 1.43 24.27
C LEU A 166 -4.56 0.30 25.21
N LEU A 167 -5.23 -0.71 24.65
CA LEU A 167 -5.75 -1.85 25.39
C LEU A 167 -4.64 -2.80 25.88
N GLY A 168 -3.62 -3.06 25.06
CA GLY A 168 -2.56 -4.02 25.36
C GLY A 168 -1.48 -3.50 26.33
N HIS A 169 -1.02 -2.27 26.13
CA HIS A 169 0.11 -1.72 26.91
C HIS A 169 -0.30 -1.17 28.29
N CYS A 170 -1.57 -0.85 28.46
CA CYS A 170 -2.08 -0.43 29.78
C CYS A 170 -2.56 -1.61 30.64
N GLY A 171 -2.27 -2.85 30.31
CA GLY A 171 -2.88 -4.02 30.94
C GLY A 171 -4.39 -4.09 30.66
N MET A 172 -4.84 -3.47 29.56
CA MET A 172 -6.24 -3.24 29.20
C MET A 172 -6.85 -4.35 28.34
N ALA A 173 -6.18 -5.45 28.09
CA ALA A 173 -6.73 -6.59 27.33
C ALA A 173 -8.05 -7.17 27.92
N ASN A 174 -8.46 -6.69 29.13
CA ASN A 174 -9.68 -7.10 29.83
C ASN A 174 -10.32 -5.94 30.63
N ARG A 175 -10.25 -4.70 30.18
CA ARG A 175 -10.77 -3.56 30.94
C ARG A 175 -12.24 -3.25 30.61
N ALA A 176 -13.13 -4.10 31.04
CA ALA A 176 -14.46 -3.63 31.35
C ALA A 176 -14.35 -2.56 32.45
N LEU A 177 -14.95 -1.39 32.25
CA LEU A 177 -14.95 -0.30 33.24
C LEU A 177 -15.83 -0.68 34.41
N VAL A 178 -16.98 -1.26 34.09
CA VAL A 178 -18.02 -1.64 35.03
C VAL A 178 -18.82 -2.82 34.49
N ASN A 179 -19.50 -3.54 35.39
CA ASN A 179 -20.64 -4.40 35.03
C ASN A 179 -21.91 -3.76 35.59
N ILE A 180 -22.99 -3.76 34.83
CA ILE A 180 -24.30 -3.23 35.25
C ILE A 180 -25.20 -4.41 35.58
N ALA A 181 -25.54 -4.57 36.84
CA ALA A 181 -26.43 -5.60 37.33
C ALA A 181 -27.93 -5.21 37.24
N GLY A 182 -28.21 -3.92 37.28
CA GLY A 182 -29.57 -3.41 37.16
C GLY A 182 -29.68 -1.93 37.54
N LEU A 183 -30.88 -1.36 37.32
CA LEU A 183 -31.24 -0.01 37.66
C LEU A 183 -32.54 -0.02 38.51
N THR A 184 -32.62 0.87 39.48
CA THR A 184 -33.85 1.04 40.28
C THR A 184 -34.23 2.51 40.28
N SER A 185 -35.51 2.80 40.04
CA SER A 185 -36.10 4.16 40.12
C SER A 185 -37.59 4.03 40.52
N GLY A 186 -38.06 4.85 41.42
CA GLY A 186 -39.46 4.85 41.88
C GLY A 186 -39.95 3.51 42.42
N GLY A 187 -39.06 2.71 43.04
CA GLY A 187 -39.39 1.39 43.55
C GLY A 187 -39.41 0.24 42.49
N ARG A 188 -39.19 0.58 41.21
CA ARG A 188 -39.10 -0.41 40.14
C ARG A 188 -37.64 -0.75 39.85
N THR A 189 -37.28 -2.02 39.84
CA THR A 189 -35.96 -2.50 39.44
C THR A 189 -36.01 -3.08 38.03
N VAL A 190 -35.06 -2.68 37.19
CA VAL A 190 -34.84 -3.14 35.81
C VAL A 190 -33.54 -3.91 35.78
N PRO A 191 -33.55 -5.24 35.43
CA PRO A 191 -32.31 -6.01 35.31
C PRO A 191 -31.36 -5.47 34.30
N GLY A 192 -30.06 -5.75 34.48
CA GLY A 192 -29.02 -5.29 33.56
C GLY A 192 -29.24 -5.73 32.11
N ASP A 193 -29.60 -6.97 31.91
CA ASP A 193 -29.83 -7.57 30.60
C ASP A 193 -31.16 -7.18 29.92
N SER A 194 -32.06 -6.47 30.60
CA SER A 194 -33.27 -5.90 29.98
C SER A 194 -33.03 -4.67 29.13
N ALA A 195 -31.78 -4.30 28.85
CA ALA A 195 -31.43 -3.28 27.90
C ALA A 195 -31.99 -3.56 26.50
N VAL A 196 -32.65 -2.55 25.91
CA VAL A 196 -33.25 -2.67 24.56
C VAL A 196 -32.27 -2.39 23.43
N SER A 197 -31.18 -1.71 23.74
CA SER A 197 -30.07 -1.48 22.81
C SER A 197 -28.77 -1.35 23.61
N LYS A 198 -27.68 -1.81 23.02
CA LYS A 198 -26.35 -1.77 23.63
C LYS A 198 -25.26 -1.85 22.60
N SER A 199 -24.08 -1.34 22.93
CA SER A 199 -22.88 -1.48 22.09
C SER A 199 -22.54 -2.95 21.83
N PRO A 200 -21.99 -3.30 20.66
CA PRO A 200 -21.74 -4.70 20.26
C PRO A 200 -20.82 -5.50 21.22
N ASN A 201 -19.94 -4.80 21.92
CA ASN A 201 -19.02 -5.40 22.91
C ASN A 201 -19.70 -5.77 24.23
N VAL A 202 -20.86 -5.16 24.53
CA VAL A 202 -21.57 -5.39 25.80
C VAL A 202 -22.34 -6.71 25.74
N LYS A 203 -22.07 -7.61 26.68
CA LYS A 203 -22.61 -8.98 26.71
C LYS A 203 -23.20 -9.31 28.08
N PRO A 204 -24.16 -10.23 28.14
CA PRO A 204 -24.60 -10.80 29.43
C PRO A 204 -23.42 -11.45 30.17
N GLY A 205 -23.32 -11.18 31.46
CA GLY A 205 -22.31 -11.73 32.35
C GLY A 205 -22.88 -12.76 33.32
N PHE A 206 -22.78 -12.49 34.63
CA PHE A 206 -23.22 -13.42 35.67
C PHE A 206 -24.63 -13.10 36.19
N PRO A 207 -25.36 -14.08 36.72
CA PRO A 207 -26.62 -13.83 37.41
C PRO A 207 -26.37 -13.11 38.75
N THR A 208 -27.20 -12.13 39.04
CA THR A 208 -27.17 -11.33 40.27
C THR A 208 -28.51 -11.32 40.94
N LYS A 209 -28.64 -10.78 42.16
CA LYS A 209 -29.94 -10.59 42.82
C LYS A 209 -30.88 -9.61 42.10
N TRP A 210 -30.38 -8.84 41.13
CA TRP A 210 -31.17 -7.90 40.34
C TRP A 210 -31.49 -8.44 38.92
N GLY A 211 -30.97 -9.61 38.54
CA GLY A 211 -31.09 -10.22 37.21
C GLY A 211 -29.73 -10.53 36.62
N MET A 212 -29.66 -10.80 35.30
CA MET A 212 -28.39 -10.95 34.62
C MET A 212 -27.70 -9.60 34.48
N GLU A 213 -26.42 -9.53 34.84
CA GLU A 213 -25.61 -8.34 34.58
C GLU A 213 -25.25 -8.19 33.11
N LEU A 214 -24.88 -6.96 32.69
CA LEU A 214 -24.17 -6.70 31.46
C LEU A 214 -22.72 -6.37 31.79
N GLY A 215 -21.81 -7.07 31.12
CA GLY A 215 -20.36 -6.87 31.27
C GLY A 215 -19.70 -6.48 29.96
N TRP A 216 -18.37 -6.48 29.94
CA TRP A 216 -17.54 -6.02 28.81
C TRP A 216 -17.85 -4.59 28.36
N ILE A 217 -18.19 -3.74 29.34
CA ILE A 217 -18.50 -2.32 29.14
C ILE A 217 -17.18 -1.54 29.13
N TYR A 218 -16.82 -0.99 28.00
CA TYR A 218 -15.57 -0.23 27.76
C TYR A 218 -15.85 1.25 27.61
N ASP A 219 -14.80 2.03 27.47
CA ASP A 219 -14.91 3.45 27.12
C ASP A 219 -15.76 3.67 25.88
N ASN A 220 -16.66 4.68 25.93
CA ASN A 220 -17.67 4.99 24.91
C ASN A 220 -18.71 3.89 24.64
N SER A 221 -18.77 2.81 25.42
CA SER A 221 -19.93 1.90 25.36
C SER A 221 -21.21 2.61 25.75
N THR A 222 -22.32 2.20 25.15
CA THR A 222 -23.66 2.69 25.46
C THR A 222 -24.63 1.57 25.77
N ILE A 223 -25.57 1.81 26.66
CA ILE A 223 -26.66 0.90 27.00
C ILE A 223 -27.94 1.70 27.12
N VAL A 224 -29.02 1.26 26.49
CA VAL A 224 -30.34 1.93 26.54
C VAL A 224 -31.32 1.07 27.29
N TYR A 225 -31.99 1.66 28.26
CA TYR A 225 -33.07 1.06 29.02
C TYR A 225 -34.36 1.88 28.80
N LYS A 226 -35.52 1.19 28.74
CA LYS A 226 -36.83 1.80 28.46
C LYS A 226 -37.80 1.73 29.63
N GLY A 227 -38.82 2.57 29.53
CA GLY A 227 -39.99 2.53 30.38
C GLY A 227 -39.81 3.11 31.78
N PHE A 228 -39.00 4.16 31.92
CA PHE A 228 -38.90 4.93 33.14
C PHE A 228 -39.98 6.00 33.20
N ASP A 229 -40.33 6.36 34.42
CA ASP A 229 -41.21 7.51 34.72
C ASP A 229 -40.55 8.34 35.83
N PHE A 230 -39.97 9.47 35.45
CA PHE A 230 -39.28 10.40 36.36
C PHE A 230 -40.16 11.59 36.75
N SER A 231 -41.48 11.45 36.69
CA SER A 231 -42.44 12.52 36.97
C SER A 231 -42.46 12.96 38.43
N THR A 232 -42.09 12.10 39.37
CA THR A 232 -42.04 12.40 40.80
C THR A 232 -40.62 12.59 41.33
N PRO A 233 -40.40 13.40 42.42
CA PRO A 233 -39.06 13.51 43.01
C PRO A 233 -38.44 12.16 43.39
N ALA A 234 -39.21 11.24 43.98
CA ALA A 234 -38.72 9.92 44.35
C ALA A 234 -38.34 9.07 43.15
N ALA A 235 -39.04 9.18 42.02
CA ALA A 235 -38.73 8.48 40.79
C ALA A 235 -37.46 9.05 40.09
N ARG A 236 -37.10 10.30 40.35
CA ARG A 236 -35.87 10.91 39.85
C ARG A 236 -34.60 10.44 40.56
N GLU A 237 -34.73 9.73 41.68
CA GLU A 237 -33.60 9.00 42.28
C GLU A 237 -33.31 7.71 41.51
N LEU A 238 -32.31 7.76 40.66
CA LEU A 238 -31.88 6.61 39.89
C LEU A 238 -30.71 5.91 40.57
N SER A 239 -30.93 4.68 40.98
CA SER A 239 -29.91 3.81 41.56
C SER A 239 -29.36 2.84 40.49
N ILE A 240 -28.06 2.84 40.32
CA ILE A 240 -27.33 1.95 39.42
C ILE A 240 -26.62 0.89 40.23
N HIS A 241 -27.00 -0.37 40.07
CA HIS A 241 -26.39 -1.52 40.72
C HIS A 241 -25.27 -2.07 39.83
N MET A 242 -24.04 -2.08 40.35
CA MET A 242 -22.87 -2.29 39.49
C MET A 242 -21.66 -2.84 40.26
N SER A 243 -20.70 -3.37 39.49
CA SER A 243 -19.37 -3.67 40.01
C SER A 243 -18.29 -3.05 39.11
N SER A 244 -17.12 -2.72 39.70
CA SER A 244 -15.98 -2.15 39.00
C SER A 244 -14.70 -2.70 39.64
N ALA A 245 -13.91 -3.46 38.89
CA ALA A 245 -12.75 -4.11 39.48
C ALA A 245 -11.56 -3.18 39.68
N VAL A 246 -11.25 -2.27 38.77
CA VAL A 246 -9.91 -1.66 38.74
C VAL A 246 -9.90 -0.17 38.38
N TYR A 247 -10.93 0.43 37.74
CA TYR A 247 -10.79 1.73 37.10
C TYR A 247 -11.78 2.78 37.49
N ASN A 248 -11.29 4.04 37.53
CA ASN A 248 -12.15 5.22 37.63
C ASN A 248 -12.92 5.35 36.31
N SER A 249 -14.21 5.28 36.42
CA SER A 249 -15.12 5.48 35.28
C SER A 249 -16.13 6.61 35.62
N ARG A 250 -16.68 7.19 34.56
CA ARG A 250 -17.83 8.10 34.65
C ARG A 250 -18.94 7.49 33.81
N ILE A 251 -20.14 7.51 34.36
CA ILE A 251 -21.33 7.12 33.64
C ILE A 251 -22.16 8.37 33.42
N ASP A 252 -22.37 8.76 32.18
CA ASP A 252 -23.33 9.82 31.83
C ASP A 252 -24.69 9.19 31.59
N ILE A 253 -25.69 9.72 32.23
CA ILE A 253 -27.10 9.37 32.09
C ILE A 253 -27.74 10.40 31.18
N CYS A 254 -28.16 9.99 29.99
CA CYS A 254 -28.72 10.84 28.96
C CYS A 254 -30.17 10.44 28.65
N ASP A 255 -30.97 11.38 28.13
CA ASP A 255 -32.18 11.04 27.40
C ASP A 255 -31.80 10.28 26.11
N ALA A 256 -32.36 9.11 25.92
CA ALA A 256 -32.04 8.32 24.70
C ALA A 256 -32.48 9.04 23.40
N ALA A 257 -33.44 9.93 23.47
CA ALA A 257 -33.87 10.76 22.34
C ALA A 257 -32.94 11.97 22.08
N LYS A 258 -32.10 12.35 23.07
CA LYS A 258 -31.15 13.47 23.00
C LYS A 258 -29.80 13.05 23.62
N PRO A 259 -29.10 12.10 22.99
CA PRO A 259 -27.93 11.45 23.59
C PRO A 259 -26.71 12.37 23.75
N GLU A 260 -26.70 13.53 23.12
CA GLU A 260 -25.59 14.48 23.20
C GLU A 260 -25.53 15.24 24.55
N MET A 261 -26.64 15.30 25.30
CA MET A 261 -26.74 16.04 26.53
C MET A 261 -26.98 15.12 27.72
N ALA A 262 -26.03 15.09 28.64
CA ALA A 262 -26.20 14.33 29.88
C ALA A 262 -27.18 15.03 30.85
N LEU A 263 -28.16 14.29 31.34
CA LEU A 263 -29.05 14.70 32.42
C LEU A 263 -28.32 14.72 33.77
N ALA A 264 -27.46 13.73 33.97
CA ALA A 264 -26.59 13.62 35.14
C ALA A 264 -25.35 12.79 34.81
N SER A 265 -24.33 12.89 35.64
CA SER A 265 -23.12 12.09 35.57
C SER A 265 -22.76 11.52 36.93
N VAL A 266 -22.32 10.30 37.01
CA VAL A 266 -21.88 9.66 38.24
C VAL A 266 -20.52 9.02 38.08
N ARG A 267 -19.71 9.05 39.14
CA ARG A 267 -18.41 8.35 39.21
C ARG A 267 -18.56 7.17 40.15
N PRO A 268 -18.66 5.95 39.66
CA PRO A 268 -18.78 4.77 40.47
C PRO A 268 -17.50 4.50 41.29
N PRO A 269 -17.63 4.00 42.53
CA PRO A 269 -16.49 3.59 43.31
C PRO A 269 -15.91 2.28 42.73
N ILE A 270 -14.60 2.09 42.89
CA ILE A 270 -13.93 0.85 42.57
C ILE A 270 -14.29 -0.19 43.63
N THR A 271 -14.90 -1.30 43.24
CA THR A 271 -15.29 -2.36 44.17
C THR A 271 -14.18 -3.39 44.41
N GLY A 272 -13.14 -3.39 43.56
CA GLY A 272 -11.99 -4.28 43.64
C GLY A 272 -12.22 -5.71 43.11
N ASP A 273 -13.45 -6.08 42.81
CA ASP A 273 -13.83 -7.39 42.28
C ASP A 273 -15.10 -7.27 41.42
N TRP A 274 -15.14 -8.03 40.32
CA TRP A 274 -16.28 -8.08 39.40
C TRP A 274 -17.52 -8.70 40.00
N LYS A 275 -17.42 -9.48 41.03
CA LYS A 275 -18.54 -10.10 41.76
C LYS A 275 -18.97 -9.32 43.01
N LYS A 276 -18.27 -8.24 43.34
CA LYS A 276 -18.59 -7.36 44.46
C LYS A 276 -19.39 -6.15 43.96
N TYR A 277 -20.70 -6.21 44.16
CA TYR A 277 -21.61 -5.17 43.67
C TYR A 277 -21.79 -4.05 44.69
N THR A 278 -21.97 -2.84 44.18
CA THR A 278 -22.36 -1.64 44.94
C THR A 278 -23.52 -0.99 44.24
N THR A 279 -24.17 -0.05 44.95
CA THR A 279 -25.23 0.78 44.39
C THR A 279 -24.79 2.23 44.42
N VAL A 280 -24.90 2.89 43.30
CA VAL A 280 -24.66 4.32 43.17
C VAL A 280 -25.97 4.98 42.81
N THR A 281 -26.40 5.94 43.62
CA THR A 281 -27.64 6.68 43.40
C THR A 281 -27.33 8.09 42.93
N VAL A 282 -28.05 8.56 41.93
CA VAL A 282 -27.98 9.91 41.37
C VAL A 282 -29.36 10.51 41.26
N THR A 283 -29.50 11.76 41.64
CA THR A 283 -30.75 12.51 41.50
C THR A 283 -30.76 13.18 40.11
N LEU A 284 -31.75 12.83 39.30
CA LEU A 284 -31.96 13.44 37.99
C LEU A 284 -32.65 14.81 38.14
N PRO A 285 -32.34 15.76 37.26
CA PRO A 285 -32.97 17.10 37.30
C PRO A 285 -34.46 17.03 36.95
N GLU A 286 -35.22 18.10 37.24
CA GLU A 286 -36.66 18.20 36.90
C GLU A 286 -36.91 18.06 35.39
N THR A 287 -35.97 18.46 34.59
CA THR A 287 -36.01 18.30 33.11
C THR A 287 -36.08 16.85 32.65
N ALA A 288 -35.79 15.87 33.52
CA ALA A 288 -35.96 14.45 33.26
C ALA A 288 -37.41 13.98 33.34
N ALA A 289 -38.37 14.77 33.82
CA ALA A 289 -39.75 14.35 34.07
C ALA A 289 -40.49 13.79 32.84
N GLY A 290 -40.13 14.15 31.63
CA GLY A 290 -40.70 13.62 30.37
C GLY A 290 -39.92 12.51 29.72
N VAL A 291 -38.77 12.13 30.28
CA VAL A 291 -37.87 11.11 29.69
C VAL A 291 -38.38 9.73 30.04
N LYS A 292 -38.57 8.88 29.02
CA LYS A 292 -39.03 7.47 29.17
C LYS A 292 -37.91 6.46 28.97
N ASP A 293 -36.95 6.80 28.15
CA ASP A 293 -35.84 5.95 27.80
C ASP A 293 -34.52 6.61 28.16
N ILE A 294 -33.66 5.94 28.89
CA ILE A 294 -32.35 6.44 29.28
C ILE A 294 -31.24 5.74 28.58
N LEU A 295 -30.22 6.49 28.19
CA LEU A 295 -28.97 5.98 27.65
C LEU A 295 -27.89 6.18 28.71
N LEU A 296 -27.23 5.11 29.10
CA LEU A 296 -26.01 5.13 29.89
C LEU A 296 -24.82 5.16 28.93
N ARG A 297 -23.96 6.15 29.05
CA ARG A 297 -22.70 6.23 28.31
C ARG A 297 -21.54 6.16 29.29
N PHE A 298 -20.58 5.29 28.97
CA PHE A 298 -19.49 4.97 29.87
C PHE A 298 -18.19 5.64 29.39
N HIS A 299 -17.50 6.29 30.32
CA HIS A 299 -16.24 6.94 30.06
C HIS A 299 -15.17 6.44 31.02
N GLU A 300 -13.98 6.15 30.48
CA GLU A 300 -12.79 6.02 31.31
C GLU A 300 -12.36 7.40 31.82
N VAL A 301 -12.20 7.54 33.14
CA VAL A 301 -11.67 8.75 33.74
C VAL A 301 -10.24 8.50 34.16
N ASP A 302 -9.32 9.40 33.77
CA ASP A 302 -7.89 9.26 34.01
C ASP A 302 -7.58 8.81 35.44
N ALA A 303 -6.86 7.71 35.57
CA ALA A 303 -6.32 7.24 36.83
C ALA A 303 -5.19 8.17 37.26
N VAL A 304 -5.48 9.03 38.23
CA VAL A 304 -4.45 9.82 38.87
C VAL A 304 -3.53 8.87 39.65
N GLY A 305 -2.33 8.61 39.14
CA GLY A 305 -1.18 8.34 39.98
C GLY A 305 -0.48 6.96 39.92
N ARG A 306 -0.80 5.98 39.08
CA ARG A 306 -0.08 4.68 39.04
C ARG A 306 0.09 3.97 37.71
N SER A 307 -0.34 4.54 36.60
CA SER A 307 0.01 4.03 35.26
C SER A 307 0.90 5.06 34.57
N PRO A 308 1.87 4.63 33.73
CA PRO A 308 2.58 5.59 32.89
C PRO A 308 1.54 6.40 32.11
N SER A 309 1.72 7.72 32.05
CA SER A 309 0.83 8.59 31.29
C SER A 309 0.75 8.07 29.84
N LEU A 310 -0.39 8.26 29.17
CA LEU A 310 -0.51 7.89 27.75
C LEU A 310 0.64 8.51 26.94
N ALA A 311 1.07 9.72 27.28
CA ALA A 311 2.25 10.37 26.71
C ALA A 311 3.55 9.56 26.92
N GLY A 312 3.75 9.01 28.12
CA GLY A 312 4.91 8.16 28.41
C GLY A 312 4.87 6.82 27.69
N LEU A 313 3.69 6.25 27.52
CA LEU A 313 3.50 4.99 26.77
C LEU A 313 3.64 5.16 25.26
N LEU A 314 3.04 6.21 24.72
CA LEU A 314 3.04 6.44 23.29
C LEU A 314 4.42 6.83 22.78
N GLY A 315 5.13 7.71 23.49
CA GLY A 315 6.43 8.26 23.08
C GLY A 315 6.34 9.12 21.82
N LYS A 316 7.40 9.91 21.55
CA LYS A 316 7.46 10.79 20.38
C LYS A 316 7.47 10.01 19.06
N GLY A 317 6.91 10.60 18.02
CA GLY A 317 6.85 10.01 16.68
C GLY A 317 5.81 8.89 16.53
N ARG A 318 4.84 8.80 17.44
CA ARG A 318 3.78 7.78 17.41
C ARG A 318 2.39 8.39 17.48
N ALA A 319 1.42 7.72 16.88
CA ALA A 319 0.02 8.11 16.95
C ALA A 319 -0.89 6.89 17.13
N VAL A 320 -2.03 7.09 17.79
CA VAL A 320 -3.09 6.09 17.94
C VAL A 320 -4.28 6.51 17.09
N MET A 321 -4.76 5.59 16.27
CA MET A 321 -5.93 5.75 15.41
C MET A 321 -7.13 5.10 16.07
N ILE A 322 -8.14 5.90 16.37
CA ILE A 322 -9.33 5.45 17.09
C ILE A 322 -10.56 5.62 16.17
N PRO A 323 -11.07 4.55 15.56
CA PRO A 323 -12.26 4.62 14.74
C PRO A 323 -13.52 4.86 15.61
N GLY A 324 -14.40 5.72 15.16
CA GLY A 324 -15.76 5.89 15.67
C GLY A 324 -16.80 5.52 14.63
N MET A 325 -18.06 5.88 14.81
CA MET A 325 -19.14 5.54 13.86
C MET A 325 -19.19 6.49 12.65
N VAL A 326 -18.96 7.77 12.87
CA VAL A 326 -19.08 8.84 11.85
C VAL A 326 -17.75 9.58 11.67
N TYR A 327 -16.91 9.57 12.67
CA TYR A 327 -15.60 10.23 12.67
C TYR A 327 -14.55 9.36 13.35
N GLY A 328 -13.31 9.58 13.00
CA GLY A 328 -12.16 9.01 13.69
C GLY A 328 -11.43 10.04 14.55
N THR A 329 -10.75 9.58 15.58
CA THR A 329 -9.92 10.42 16.44
C THR A 329 -8.47 9.96 16.34
N ILE A 330 -7.56 10.91 16.16
CA ILE A 330 -6.13 10.66 16.24
C ILE A 330 -5.61 11.26 17.56
N ILE A 331 -4.81 10.49 18.30
CA ILE A 331 -4.03 10.99 19.44
C ILE A 331 -2.55 10.78 19.08
N ALA A 332 -1.76 11.84 19.06
CA ALA A 332 -0.38 11.77 18.58
C ALA A 332 0.60 12.50 19.50
N ALA A 333 1.81 11.97 19.55
CA ALA A 333 2.98 12.57 20.18
C ALA A 333 3.92 13.12 19.11
N PHE A 334 3.68 14.33 18.65
CA PHE A 334 4.51 14.99 17.65
C PHE A 334 5.83 15.51 18.21
N GLU A 335 6.84 15.60 17.37
CA GLU A 335 8.10 16.26 17.67
C GLU A 335 7.95 17.79 17.68
N LYS A 336 7.12 18.32 16.77
CA LYS A 336 6.84 19.74 16.60
C LYS A 336 5.34 20.00 16.78
N ASP A 337 4.99 21.26 17.05
CA ASP A 337 3.59 21.68 17.12
C ASP A 337 2.88 21.40 15.77
N PRO A 338 1.83 20.55 15.75
CA PRO A 338 1.14 20.19 14.52
C PRO A 338 0.29 21.29 13.91
N ASN A 339 0.06 22.40 14.62
CA ASN A 339 -0.61 23.57 14.05
C ASN A 339 0.37 24.52 13.36
N VAL A 340 1.68 24.37 13.61
CA VAL A 340 2.77 25.09 12.93
C VAL A 340 3.36 24.25 11.82
N SER A 341 3.79 23.02 12.13
CA SER A 341 4.23 22.02 11.17
C SER A 341 3.10 21.04 10.91
N VAL A 342 2.22 21.41 9.97
CA VAL A 342 0.96 20.70 9.71
C VAL A 342 1.22 19.30 9.17
N PRO A 343 0.82 18.24 9.87
CA PRO A 343 0.97 16.88 9.39
C PRO A 343 -0.04 16.56 8.28
N GLU A 344 0.33 15.62 7.40
CA GLU A 344 -0.52 15.13 6.34
C GLU A 344 -0.92 13.67 6.60
N LEU A 345 -2.18 13.33 6.34
CA LEU A 345 -2.74 11.99 6.47
C LEU A 345 -3.09 11.44 5.10
N ILE A 346 -2.65 10.23 4.80
CA ILE A 346 -3.04 9.54 3.56
C ILE A 346 -4.51 9.14 3.66
N VAL A 347 -5.31 9.58 2.69
CA VAL A 347 -6.76 9.38 2.62
C VAL A 347 -7.24 8.89 1.23
N ARG A 348 -6.30 8.63 0.30
CA ARG A 348 -6.59 8.13 -1.04
C ARG A 348 -5.79 6.86 -1.33
N PRO A 349 -6.39 5.88 -2.03
CA PRO A 349 -5.74 4.61 -2.30
C PRO A 349 -4.65 4.70 -3.38
N ALA A 350 -4.68 5.72 -4.24
CA ALA A 350 -3.73 5.91 -5.32
C ALA A 350 -3.59 7.40 -5.67
N CYS A 351 -2.55 7.74 -6.43
CA CYS A 351 -2.40 9.05 -7.06
C CYS A 351 -2.87 9.02 -8.52
N PHE A 352 -2.47 7.99 -9.27
CA PHE A 352 -2.87 7.83 -10.68
C PHE A 352 -3.12 6.35 -10.98
N TYR A 353 -4.39 5.96 -11.01
CA TYR A 353 -4.77 4.56 -11.21
C TYR A 353 -6.16 4.46 -11.84
N PRO A 354 -6.30 3.83 -13.03
CA PRO A 354 -7.59 3.68 -13.71
C PRO A 354 -8.47 2.66 -12.99
N THR A 355 -9.75 2.96 -12.86
CA THR A 355 -10.75 2.06 -12.28
C THR A 355 -11.41 1.12 -13.32
N ARG A 356 -10.94 1.19 -14.56
CA ARG A 356 -11.41 0.35 -15.66
C ARG A 356 -10.23 -0.21 -16.43
N GLU A 357 -10.37 -1.41 -16.92
CA GLU A 357 -9.44 -2.06 -17.81
C GLU A 357 -9.26 -1.32 -19.15
N PHE A 358 -8.18 -1.63 -19.84
CA PHE A 358 -7.90 -1.15 -21.20
C PHE A 358 -7.84 0.39 -21.32
N ARG A 359 -7.31 1.06 -20.31
CA ARG A 359 -6.88 2.45 -20.41
C ARG A 359 -5.46 2.47 -20.99
N ASP A 360 -5.39 2.14 -22.29
CA ASP A 360 -4.14 1.89 -23.00
C ASP A 360 -3.39 3.18 -23.33
N TYR A 361 -2.09 3.05 -23.60
CA TYR A 361 -1.21 4.08 -24.14
C TYR A 361 -1.32 5.42 -23.42
N ILE A 362 -1.08 5.40 -22.12
CA ILE A 362 -0.94 6.60 -21.30
C ILE A 362 0.54 6.84 -21.01
N THR A 363 0.97 8.10 -21.14
CA THR A 363 2.32 8.54 -20.78
C THR A 363 2.24 9.47 -19.57
N LEU A 364 3.03 9.15 -18.52
CA LEU A 364 3.25 9.99 -17.35
C LEU A 364 4.70 10.46 -17.37
N ARG A 365 4.95 11.78 -17.32
CA ARG A 365 6.30 12.32 -17.42
C ARG A 365 6.58 13.44 -16.43
N GLY A 366 7.70 13.32 -15.69
CA GLY A 366 8.25 14.40 -14.87
C GLY A 366 7.44 14.73 -13.61
N ILE A 367 6.59 13.81 -13.13
CA ILE A 367 5.67 14.04 -12.02
C ILE A 367 6.18 13.31 -10.78
N LEU A 368 6.05 13.97 -9.63
CA LEU A 368 6.25 13.37 -8.32
C LEU A 368 4.91 12.82 -7.79
N PHE A 369 4.81 11.51 -7.64
CA PHE A 369 3.68 10.81 -7.04
C PHE A 369 4.04 10.34 -5.64
N MET A 370 3.26 10.72 -4.63
CA MET A 370 3.62 10.39 -3.26
C MET A 370 2.43 10.19 -2.33
N ASN A 371 2.70 9.49 -1.22
CA ASN A 371 1.78 9.41 -0.09
C ASN A 371 0.38 8.93 -0.48
N ALA A 372 0.26 7.71 -1.00
CA ALA A 372 -1.01 7.05 -1.20
C ALA A 372 -1.05 5.70 -0.49
N GLY A 373 -2.26 5.21 -0.20
CA GLY A 373 -2.52 4.00 0.57
C GLY A 373 -3.13 2.87 -0.26
N PRO A 374 -2.45 2.31 -1.28
CA PRO A 374 -2.94 1.11 -1.96
C PRO A 374 -3.01 -0.08 -1.00
N ASN A 375 -3.74 -1.13 -1.39
CA ASN A 375 -3.72 -2.37 -0.66
C ASN A 375 -2.54 -3.26 -1.11
N TRP A 376 -2.35 -4.38 -0.39
CA TRP A 376 -1.43 -5.44 -0.80
C TRP A 376 -1.77 -5.90 -2.22
N ALA A 377 -0.77 -6.09 -3.04
CA ALA A 377 -0.91 -6.39 -4.45
C ALA A 377 -0.35 -7.79 -4.78
N PRO A 378 -1.02 -8.89 -4.37
CA PRO A 378 -0.63 -10.24 -4.76
C PRO A 378 -1.02 -10.49 -6.23
N PRO A 379 -0.48 -11.53 -6.87
CA PRO A 379 -0.83 -11.87 -8.24
C PRO A 379 -2.28 -12.38 -8.40
N THR A 380 -2.94 -12.72 -7.30
CA THR A 380 -4.32 -13.26 -7.25
C THR A 380 -5.39 -12.21 -7.08
N SER A 381 -5.04 -10.92 -6.98
CA SER A 381 -6.02 -9.84 -6.83
C SER A 381 -5.66 -8.63 -7.69
N GLU A 382 -6.57 -7.67 -7.74
CA GLU A 382 -6.28 -6.38 -8.36
C GLU A 382 -5.01 -5.78 -7.74
N GLN A 383 -4.05 -5.47 -8.61
CA GLN A 383 -2.78 -4.92 -8.18
C GLN A 383 -2.82 -3.40 -8.18
N THR A 384 -3.21 -2.82 -7.04
CA THR A 384 -3.23 -1.37 -6.83
C THR A 384 -1.88 -0.83 -6.34
N ALA A 385 -1.58 0.43 -6.67
CA ALA A 385 -0.34 1.12 -6.27
C ALA A 385 -0.54 2.64 -6.20
N ILE A 386 0.51 3.38 -5.83
CA ILE A 386 0.53 4.85 -5.99
C ILE A 386 0.22 5.21 -7.45
N VAL A 387 0.91 4.53 -8.39
CA VAL A 387 0.68 4.61 -9.84
C VAL A 387 0.52 3.20 -10.38
N GLY A 388 -0.50 2.96 -11.21
CA GLY A 388 -0.65 1.64 -11.81
C GLY A 388 -1.41 1.65 -13.11
N THR A 389 -1.18 0.62 -13.91
CA THR A 389 -1.73 0.48 -15.25
C THR A 389 -3.05 -0.28 -15.28
N ASN A 390 -3.43 -0.92 -14.16
CA ASN A 390 -4.52 -1.89 -14.10
C ASN A 390 -4.31 -3.00 -15.16
N TRP A 391 -5.28 -3.30 -15.99
CA TRP A 391 -5.19 -4.28 -17.08
C TRP A 391 -5.24 -3.53 -18.41
N SER A 392 -4.05 -3.10 -18.88
CA SER A 392 -3.93 -2.23 -20.06
C SER A 392 -2.61 -2.47 -20.81
N LYS A 393 -2.40 -1.72 -21.89
CA LYS A 393 -1.27 -1.86 -22.79
C LYS A 393 -0.52 -0.56 -23.02
N GLY A 394 0.80 -0.64 -23.13
CA GLY A 394 1.63 0.39 -23.73
C GLY A 394 1.78 1.67 -22.92
N TRP A 395 1.70 1.60 -21.58
CA TRP A 395 1.99 2.77 -20.74
C TRP A 395 3.47 3.11 -20.74
N ILE A 396 3.77 4.41 -20.63
CA ILE A 396 5.11 4.94 -20.43
C ILE A 396 5.08 5.76 -19.15
N ILE A 397 5.91 5.39 -18.17
CA ILE A 397 6.13 6.12 -16.92
C ILE A 397 7.60 6.52 -16.92
N GLU A 398 7.87 7.81 -17.11
CA GLU A 398 9.24 8.29 -17.31
C GLU A 398 9.55 9.57 -16.56
N ASP A 399 10.80 9.69 -16.12
CA ASP A 399 11.29 10.88 -15.41
C ASP A 399 10.45 11.21 -14.16
N CYS A 400 9.81 10.19 -13.54
CA CYS A 400 8.92 10.31 -12.39
C CYS A 400 9.60 9.91 -11.09
N GLU A 401 9.10 10.45 -9.98
CA GLU A 401 9.43 9.94 -8.64
C GLU A 401 8.18 9.33 -7.99
N VAL A 402 8.36 8.20 -7.29
CA VAL A 402 7.26 7.50 -6.61
C VAL A 402 7.72 7.06 -5.22
N PHE A 403 7.03 7.51 -4.18
CA PHE A 403 7.36 7.10 -2.81
C PHE A 403 6.24 7.30 -1.80
N GLY A 404 6.43 6.75 -0.59
CA GLY A 404 5.57 7.05 0.54
C GLY A 404 4.31 6.18 0.62
N THR A 405 4.46 4.86 0.55
CA THR A 405 3.34 3.92 0.70
C THR A 405 3.70 2.75 1.62
N GLU A 406 2.67 2.16 2.23
CA GLU A 406 2.83 0.89 2.96
C GLU A 406 2.73 -0.34 2.03
N CYS A 407 2.39 -0.18 0.76
CA CYS A 407 2.33 -1.26 -0.21
C CYS A 407 3.17 -0.95 -1.46
N SER A 408 2.61 -1.10 -2.66
CA SER A 408 3.38 -1.01 -3.90
C SER A 408 3.45 0.41 -4.47
N GLY A 409 4.61 0.77 -5.02
CA GLY A 409 4.84 2.07 -5.67
C GLY A 409 4.22 2.13 -7.07
N ILE A 410 4.62 1.21 -7.95
CA ILE A 410 4.08 1.08 -9.31
C ILE A 410 3.57 -0.34 -9.51
N THR A 411 2.42 -0.49 -10.20
CA THR A 411 1.93 -1.80 -10.64
C THR A 411 1.73 -1.85 -12.15
N LEU A 412 2.10 -3.00 -12.74
CA LEU A 412 1.99 -3.25 -14.18
C LEU A 412 0.84 -4.21 -14.53
N GLY A 413 -0.02 -4.48 -13.54
CA GLY A 413 -1.38 -4.92 -13.78
C GLY A 413 -1.76 -6.35 -13.46
N LYS A 414 -2.87 -6.42 -12.80
CA LYS A 414 -3.95 -7.41 -12.83
C LYS A 414 -5.23 -6.64 -12.48
N TYR A 415 -6.30 -6.95 -13.20
CA TYR A 415 -7.65 -6.39 -12.95
C TYR A 415 -8.29 -6.99 -11.69
N GLY A 416 -9.33 -6.33 -11.16
CA GLY A 416 -10.16 -6.82 -10.08
C GLY A 416 -11.28 -7.73 -10.57
N ASP A 417 -11.51 -8.83 -9.83
CA ASP A 417 -12.63 -9.74 -10.09
C ASP A 417 -13.13 -10.42 -8.80
N GLU A 418 -14.18 -11.24 -8.91
CA GLU A 418 -14.79 -11.93 -7.78
C GLU A 418 -13.90 -13.01 -7.14
N PHE A 419 -12.76 -13.32 -7.73
CA PHE A 419 -11.79 -14.29 -7.20
C PHE A 419 -10.63 -13.62 -6.47
N ASP A 420 -10.63 -12.30 -6.36
CA ASP A 420 -9.58 -11.57 -5.66
C ASP A 420 -9.45 -12.04 -4.20
N ASN A 421 -8.24 -12.41 -3.82
CA ASN A 421 -7.90 -12.86 -2.46
C ASN A 421 -8.72 -14.06 -1.96
N VAL A 422 -9.06 -14.98 -2.85
CA VAL A 422 -9.81 -16.20 -2.48
C VAL A 422 -8.99 -17.17 -1.61
N GLY A 423 -7.67 -17.08 -1.69
CA GLY A 423 -6.75 -17.84 -0.84
C GLY A 423 -5.37 -18.00 -1.46
N PRO A 424 -4.31 -18.02 -0.64
CA PRO A 424 -2.91 -18.06 -1.08
C PRO A 424 -2.46 -19.49 -1.42
N THR A 425 -3.18 -20.19 -2.30
CA THR A 425 -2.82 -21.53 -2.74
C THR A 425 -2.27 -21.53 -4.17
N ALA A 426 -1.39 -22.49 -4.47
CA ALA A 426 -0.88 -22.67 -5.83
C ALA A 426 -2.01 -22.90 -6.83
N GLN A 427 -3.06 -23.65 -6.45
CA GLN A 427 -4.21 -23.92 -7.32
C GLN A 427 -5.00 -22.64 -7.62
N ASN A 428 -5.27 -21.80 -6.62
CA ASN A 428 -5.98 -20.53 -6.85
C ASN A 428 -5.17 -19.61 -7.75
N TYR A 429 -3.84 -19.57 -7.56
CA TYR A 429 -2.98 -18.80 -8.43
C TYR A 429 -2.98 -19.34 -9.87
N HIS A 430 -2.90 -20.67 -10.03
CA HIS A 430 -3.04 -21.31 -11.34
C HIS A 430 -4.37 -20.90 -12.02
N ASN A 431 -5.48 -20.99 -11.32
CA ASN A 431 -6.79 -20.56 -11.84
C ASN A 431 -6.79 -19.10 -12.28
N THR A 432 -6.14 -18.21 -11.50
CA THR A 432 -5.97 -16.79 -11.84
C THR A 432 -5.20 -16.62 -13.14
N ILE A 433 -4.09 -17.33 -13.31
CA ILE A 433 -3.28 -17.30 -14.54
C ILE A 433 -4.11 -17.73 -15.75
N MET A 434 -4.80 -18.85 -15.65
CA MET A 434 -5.62 -19.38 -16.75
C MET A 434 -6.73 -18.43 -17.14
N ARG A 435 -7.36 -17.78 -16.16
CA ARG A 435 -8.39 -16.77 -16.39
C ARG A 435 -7.84 -15.51 -17.07
N CYS A 436 -6.73 -14.97 -16.56
CA CYS A 436 -6.08 -13.82 -17.18
C CYS A 436 -5.63 -14.13 -18.61
N ALA A 437 -5.09 -15.34 -18.86
CA ALA A 437 -4.70 -15.78 -20.19
C ALA A 437 -5.90 -15.84 -21.16
N SER A 438 -7.06 -16.30 -20.70
CA SER A 438 -8.30 -16.33 -21.50
C SER A 438 -8.89 -14.94 -21.77
N ASN A 439 -8.53 -13.93 -20.97
CA ASN A 439 -8.96 -12.54 -21.17
C ASN A 439 -8.08 -11.75 -22.16
N GLY A 440 -7.22 -12.39 -22.92
CA GLY A 440 -6.49 -11.77 -24.01
C GLY A 440 -5.19 -11.10 -23.58
N LEU A 441 -4.18 -11.89 -23.22
CA LEU A 441 -2.84 -11.41 -22.88
C LEU A 441 -2.18 -10.60 -24.01
N GLU A 442 -2.55 -10.80 -25.27
CA GLU A 442 -2.09 -10.00 -26.39
C GLU A 442 -2.55 -8.54 -26.33
N ARG A 443 -3.56 -8.24 -25.52
CA ARG A 443 -4.14 -6.89 -25.35
C ARG A 443 -3.53 -6.09 -24.21
N VAL A 444 -2.58 -6.65 -23.46
CA VAL A 444 -1.99 -6.02 -22.26
C VAL A 444 -0.47 -5.99 -22.36
N GLY A 445 0.17 -5.36 -21.36
CA GLY A 445 1.62 -5.32 -21.26
C GLY A 445 2.28 -4.26 -22.15
N HIS A 446 3.52 -4.52 -22.56
CA HIS A 446 4.34 -3.58 -23.32
C HIS A 446 4.51 -2.23 -22.62
N HIS A 447 4.54 -2.22 -21.28
CA HIS A 447 4.78 -1.03 -20.50
C HIS A 447 6.26 -0.67 -20.46
N MET A 448 6.54 0.61 -20.28
CA MET A 448 7.89 1.11 -20.09
C MET A 448 7.95 1.99 -18.85
N VAL A 449 8.80 1.61 -17.89
CA VAL A 449 9.14 2.44 -16.73
C VAL A 449 10.61 2.83 -16.89
N ARG A 450 10.91 4.11 -17.06
CA ARG A 450 12.29 4.52 -17.32
C ARG A 450 12.68 5.83 -16.66
N ARG A 451 13.94 5.93 -16.26
CA ARG A 451 14.51 7.11 -15.61
C ARG A 451 13.66 7.58 -14.41
N CYS A 452 13.12 6.61 -13.67
CA CYS A 452 12.30 6.88 -12.49
C CYS A 452 13.10 6.61 -11.21
N ARG A 453 12.74 7.32 -10.14
CA ARG A 453 13.17 7.04 -8.79
C ARG A 453 11.98 6.49 -7.99
N ILE A 454 12.12 5.27 -7.47
CA ILE A 454 11.05 4.59 -6.73
C ILE A 454 11.63 4.16 -5.38
N THR A 455 11.07 4.68 -4.30
CA THR A 455 11.63 4.47 -2.97
C THR A 455 10.57 4.45 -1.88
N ASP A 456 10.90 3.93 -0.69
CA ASP A 456 10.00 3.89 0.48
C ASP A 456 8.63 3.27 0.16
N CYS A 457 8.64 2.10 -0.48
CA CYS A 457 7.46 1.29 -0.76
C CYS A 457 7.43 0.08 0.18
N GLY A 458 6.34 -0.11 0.89
CA GLY A 458 6.28 -1.12 1.97
C GLY A 458 6.15 -2.56 1.46
N GLN A 459 5.72 -2.79 0.24
CA GLN A 459 5.67 -4.09 -0.42
C GLN A 459 6.72 -4.18 -1.53
N ALA A 460 6.48 -3.53 -2.64
CA ALA A 460 7.37 -3.55 -3.79
C ALA A 460 7.53 -2.16 -4.40
N GLY A 461 8.70 -1.86 -4.95
CA GLY A 461 8.87 -0.68 -5.77
C GLY A 461 8.04 -0.78 -7.04
N ILE A 462 8.21 -1.88 -7.76
CA ILE A 462 7.39 -2.24 -8.92
C ILE A 462 6.90 -3.67 -8.74
N CYS A 463 5.60 -3.90 -8.92
CA CYS A 463 5.09 -5.26 -9.03
C CYS A 463 4.23 -5.45 -10.27
N GLY A 464 4.10 -6.69 -10.71
CA GLY A 464 3.28 -7.05 -11.85
C GLY A 464 2.93 -8.52 -11.85
N SER A 465 1.85 -8.83 -12.53
CA SER A 465 1.48 -10.18 -12.88
C SER A 465 1.46 -10.29 -14.41
N LEU A 466 0.52 -11.00 -14.96
CA LEU A 466 0.37 -11.19 -16.41
C LEU A 466 0.23 -9.87 -17.20
N GLY A 467 -0.23 -8.79 -16.59
CA GLY A 467 -0.24 -7.45 -17.18
C GLY A 467 1.15 -6.88 -17.45
N ALA A 468 2.20 -7.45 -16.88
CA ALA A 468 3.58 -7.02 -17.07
C ALA A 468 4.28 -7.65 -18.30
N VAL A 469 3.62 -8.51 -19.09
CA VAL A 469 4.22 -9.15 -20.26
C VAL A 469 4.81 -8.14 -21.25
N PHE A 470 5.97 -8.44 -21.83
CA PHE A 470 6.70 -7.60 -22.80
C PHE A 470 7.08 -6.20 -22.29
N SER A 471 7.14 -6.01 -20.99
CA SER A 471 7.42 -4.70 -20.41
C SER A 471 8.89 -4.52 -20.07
N THR A 472 9.29 -3.26 -19.97
CA THR A 472 10.69 -2.88 -19.71
C THR A 472 10.75 -1.92 -18.53
N VAL A 473 11.70 -2.16 -17.62
CA VAL A 473 12.14 -1.23 -16.58
C VAL A 473 13.60 -0.89 -16.85
N GLU A 474 13.90 0.37 -17.12
CA GLU A 474 15.27 0.76 -17.47
C GLU A 474 15.69 2.10 -16.86
N ASP A 475 16.99 2.23 -16.60
CA ASP A 475 17.61 3.45 -16.09
C ASP A 475 16.92 4.00 -14.82
N CYS A 476 16.40 3.10 -13.96
CA CYS A 476 15.69 3.46 -12.74
C CYS A 476 16.56 3.26 -11.49
N GLU A 477 16.26 4.05 -10.45
CA GLU A 477 16.72 3.80 -9.09
C GLU A 477 15.56 3.28 -8.24
N ILE A 478 15.73 2.10 -7.65
CA ILE A 478 14.71 1.44 -6.82
C ILE A 478 15.34 1.09 -5.48
N SER A 479 14.78 1.63 -4.40
CA SER A 479 15.43 1.51 -3.09
C SER A 479 14.46 1.54 -1.92
N TYR A 480 14.92 1.01 -0.78
CA TYR A 480 14.17 1.01 0.49
C TYR A 480 12.78 0.39 0.38
N CYS A 481 12.61 -0.60 -0.51
CA CYS A 481 11.38 -1.37 -0.63
C CYS A 481 11.34 -2.44 0.44
N HIS A 482 10.21 -2.56 1.15
CA HIS A 482 10.06 -3.45 2.32
C HIS A 482 11.19 -3.32 3.35
N TRP A 483 11.73 -2.12 3.51
CA TRP A 483 12.83 -1.87 4.44
C TRP A 483 12.31 -1.64 5.85
N ASN A 484 12.73 -2.51 6.81
CA ASN A 484 12.37 -2.43 8.23
C ASN A 484 10.85 -2.33 8.51
N LYS A 485 10.02 -3.04 7.75
CA LYS A 485 8.59 -3.09 7.99
C LYS A 485 8.21 -4.10 9.08
N PRO A 486 7.18 -3.82 9.89
CA PRO A 486 6.73 -4.72 10.98
C PRO A 486 5.86 -5.88 10.48
N TYR A 487 5.60 -5.97 9.21
CA TYR A 487 4.84 -7.02 8.54
C TYR A 487 5.69 -7.72 7.49
N GLY A 488 5.26 -8.88 7.05
CA GLY A 488 5.92 -9.70 6.05
C GLY A 488 4.92 -10.44 5.18
N GLY A 489 5.41 -11.45 4.51
CA GLY A 489 4.63 -12.28 3.60
C GLY A 489 5.48 -12.76 2.45
N ALA A 490 4.86 -13.20 1.38
CA ALA A 490 5.50 -13.31 0.06
C ALA A 490 5.35 -11.96 -0.68
N GLU A 491 5.60 -11.84 -1.93
CA GLU A 491 5.29 -10.66 -2.75
C GLU A 491 6.08 -9.35 -2.43
N MET A 492 7.27 -9.46 -1.82
CA MET A 492 8.05 -8.30 -1.39
C MET A 492 9.41 -8.26 -2.08
N ALA A 493 9.67 -7.20 -2.86
CA ALA A 493 10.98 -6.97 -3.49
C ALA A 493 11.13 -5.53 -3.98
N GLY A 494 12.31 -5.16 -4.49
CA GLY A 494 12.45 -3.96 -5.31
C GLY A 494 11.58 -4.04 -6.56
N ILE A 495 11.73 -5.13 -7.33
CA ILE A 495 10.84 -5.48 -8.45
C ILE A 495 10.35 -6.91 -8.26
N LYS A 496 9.04 -7.12 -8.23
CA LYS A 496 8.39 -8.44 -8.12
C LYS A 496 7.47 -8.69 -9.31
N ILE A 497 7.80 -9.69 -10.13
CA ILE A 497 7.04 -10.01 -11.34
C ILE A 497 6.65 -11.47 -11.36
N HIS A 498 5.37 -11.73 -11.55
CA HIS A 498 4.80 -13.07 -11.79
C HIS A 498 4.48 -13.27 -13.27
N ALA A 499 4.65 -14.48 -13.73
CA ALA A 499 4.18 -14.96 -15.02
C ALA A 499 4.46 -14.01 -16.21
N ALA A 500 5.56 -13.27 -16.14
CA ALA A 500 5.95 -12.34 -17.17
C ALA A 500 6.65 -13.06 -18.32
N VAL A 501 6.28 -12.70 -19.55
CA VAL A 501 6.96 -13.14 -20.76
C VAL A 501 7.77 -11.96 -21.29
N ASP A 502 9.04 -12.21 -21.66
CA ASP A 502 9.95 -11.22 -22.26
C ASP A 502 10.04 -9.90 -21.46
N PHE A 503 10.09 -10.01 -20.14
CA PHE A 503 10.26 -8.86 -19.26
C PHE A 503 11.72 -8.43 -19.18
N THR A 504 12.00 -7.15 -19.34
CA THR A 504 13.36 -6.60 -19.31
C THR A 504 13.60 -5.70 -18.10
N VAL A 505 14.70 -5.92 -17.38
CA VAL A 505 15.26 -4.99 -16.40
C VAL A 505 16.65 -4.58 -16.84
N ALA A 506 16.85 -3.31 -17.15
CA ALA A 506 18.09 -2.83 -17.76
C ALA A 506 18.66 -1.59 -17.08
N ARG A 507 19.96 -1.59 -16.77
CA ARG A 507 20.71 -0.45 -16.28
C ARG A 507 20.10 0.22 -15.03
N CYS A 508 19.44 -0.57 -14.18
CA CYS A 508 18.85 -0.10 -12.94
C CYS A 508 19.82 -0.18 -11.77
N ARG A 509 19.63 0.70 -10.79
CA ARG A 509 20.25 0.66 -9.47
C ARG A 509 19.20 0.18 -8.48
N ILE A 510 19.43 -0.96 -7.82
CA ILE A 510 18.45 -1.57 -6.93
C ILE A 510 19.13 -1.90 -5.60
N HIS A 511 18.71 -1.25 -4.52
CA HIS A 511 19.43 -1.36 -3.26
C HIS A 511 18.57 -1.15 -2.02
N HIS A 512 19.06 -1.64 -0.88
CA HIS A 512 18.38 -1.53 0.42
C HIS A 512 16.94 -2.08 0.37
N CYS A 513 16.70 -3.14 -0.39
CA CYS A 513 15.44 -3.85 -0.42
C CYS A 513 15.48 -5.02 0.59
N GLY A 514 14.42 -5.08 1.42
CA GLY A 514 14.30 -6.08 2.49
C GLY A 514 13.75 -7.43 2.01
N GLU A 515 13.59 -8.34 2.96
CA GLU A 515 13.01 -9.69 2.86
C GLU A 515 13.47 -10.50 1.63
N LEU A 516 12.76 -10.47 0.52
CA LEU A 516 13.03 -11.29 -0.66
C LEU A 516 13.87 -10.58 -1.73
N GLY A 517 14.27 -9.32 -1.46
CA GLY A 517 15.42 -8.71 -2.11
C GLY A 517 15.15 -7.72 -3.23
N GLY A 518 16.13 -7.56 -4.12
CA GLY A 518 16.11 -6.57 -5.19
C GLY A 518 15.19 -6.93 -6.34
N LEU A 519 15.43 -8.09 -6.94
CA LEU A 519 14.65 -8.61 -8.07
C LEU A 519 14.07 -9.98 -7.72
N TRP A 520 12.79 -10.17 -8.02
CA TRP A 520 12.14 -11.47 -7.85
C TRP A 520 11.24 -11.76 -9.04
N PHE A 521 11.65 -12.76 -9.85
CA PHE A 521 10.85 -13.36 -10.90
C PHE A 521 10.25 -14.65 -10.38
N ASP A 522 8.94 -14.80 -10.56
CA ASP A 522 8.20 -15.87 -9.93
C ASP A 522 7.14 -16.43 -10.89
N TRP A 523 6.93 -17.73 -10.74
CA TRP A 523 5.82 -18.47 -11.29
C TRP A 523 5.63 -18.27 -12.79
N MET A 524 6.36 -19.03 -13.61
CA MET A 524 6.27 -19.07 -15.07
C MET A 524 6.94 -17.89 -15.81
N ALA A 525 7.79 -17.11 -15.19
CA ALA A 525 8.52 -16.10 -15.95
C ALA A 525 9.39 -16.80 -17.03
N GLN A 526 9.31 -16.30 -18.25
CA GLN A 526 10.05 -16.83 -19.42
C GLN A 526 10.53 -15.70 -20.30
N GLY A 527 11.75 -15.82 -20.85
CA GLY A 527 12.34 -14.80 -21.70
C GLY A 527 12.75 -13.53 -20.94
N ALA A 528 12.85 -13.58 -19.61
CA ALA A 528 13.28 -12.42 -18.84
C ALA A 528 14.73 -12.06 -19.19
N ARG A 529 14.98 -10.76 -19.36
CA ARG A 529 16.30 -10.21 -19.64
C ARG A 529 16.71 -9.21 -18.55
N ILE A 530 17.75 -9.54 -17.82
CA ILE A 530 18.29 -8.72 -16.73
C ILE A 530 19.69 -8.29 -17.16
N VAL A 531 19.86 -7.02 -17.56
CA VAL A 531 21.09 -6.58 -18.24
C VAL A 531 21.65 -5.29 -17.69
N GLY A 532 22.92 -5.31 -17.32
CA GLY A 532 23.68 -4.13 -16.92
C GLY A 532 23.18 -3.46 -15.63
N ASN A 533 22.56 -4.19 -14.73
CA ASN A 533 22.05 -3.65 -13.48
C ASN A 533 23.10 -3.70 -12.37
N LYS A 534 22.91 -2.89 -11.34
CA LYS A 534 23.72 -2.88 -10.13
C LYS A 534 22.84 -3.07 -8.91
N LEU A 535 23.09 -4.14 -8.17
CA LEU A 535 22.34 -4.51 -6.98
C LEU A 535 23.28 -4.64 -5.77
N TRP A 536 22.93 -4.00 -4.67
CA TRP A 536 23.75 -4.04 -3.44
C TRP A 536 22.91 -3.72 -2.21
N ALA A 537 23.41 -4.10 -1.04
CA ALA A 537 22.76 -3.86 0.25
C ALA A 537 21.30 -4.37 0.30
N ASN A 538 20.95 -5.32 -0.55
CA ASN A 538 19.67 -6.02 -0.51
C ASN A 538 19.76 -7.23 0.42
N LYS A 539 18.64 -7.71 0.91
CA LYS A 539 18.61 -9.00 1.62
C LYS A 539 19.07 -10.13 0.69
N ARG A 540 18.68 -10.06 -0.58
CA ARG A 540 19.13 -10.86 -1.73
C ARG A 540 19.13 -9.97 -2.96
N ASP A 541 19.97 -10.25 -3.95
CA ASP A 541 19.97 -9.43 -5.15
C ASP A 541 18.93 -9.90 -6.16
N ILE A 542 18.96 -11.20 -6.53
CA ILE A 542 18.00 -11.76 -7.48
C ILE A 542 17.45 -13.09 -6.99
N PHE A 543 16.15 -13.30 -7.20
CA PHE A 543 15.46 -14.55 -6.93
C PHE A 543 14.66 -14.99 -8.16
N PHE A 544 14.87 -16.23 -8.58
CA PHE A 544 14.07 -16.93 -9.58
C PHE A 544 13.31 -18.04 -8.88
N GLU A 545 11.98 -18.00 -8.94
CA GLU A 545 11.11 -18.97 -8.26
C GLU A 545 10.12 -19.59 -9.22
N VAL A 546 10.23 -20.92 -9.42
CA VAL A 546 9.34 -21.72 -10.28
C VAL A 546 9.27 -21.20 -11.72
N ASP A 547 10.40 -20.78 -12.23
CA ASP A 547 10.56 -20.35 -13.63
C ASP A 547 11.12 -21.48 -14.48
N HIS A 548 10.73 -21.53 -15.71
CA HIS A 548 11.16 -22.58 -16.64
C HIS A 548 12.26 -22.12 -17.62
N GLY A 549 12.53 -20.82 -17.67
CA GLY A 549 13.45 -20.25 -18.64
C GLY A 549 12.92 -20.31 -20.08
N PRO A 550 13.75 -19.92 -21.05
CA PRO A 550 15.09 -19.35 -20.87
C PRO A 550 15.04 -17.94 -20.26
N ASN A 551 15.94 -17.64 -19.32
CA ASN A 551 16.13 -16.31 -18.79
C ASN A 551 17.60 -15.90 -18.95
N LEU A 552 17.89 -14.65 -19.31
CA LEU A 552 19.23 -14.13 -19.53
C LEU A 552 19.60 -13.06 -18.51
N VAL A 553 20.69 -13.29 -17.79
CA VAL A 553 21.27 -12.38 -16.79
C VAL A 553 22.67 -11.99 -17.29
N GLU A 554 22.83 -10.75 -17.80
CA GLU A 554 24.02 -10.36 -18.52
C GLU A 554 24.65 -9.06 -17.99
N GLY A 555 25.91 -9.08 -17.65
CA GLY A 555 26.70 -7.88 -17.34
C GLY A 555 26.24 -7.12 -16.09
N ASN A 556 25.68 -7.82 -15.09
CA ASN A 556 25.19 -7.20 -13.88
C ASN A 556 26.23 -7.27 -12.74
N ASP A 557 26.05 -6.39 -11.76
CA ASP A 557 26.72 -6.42 -10.48
C ASP A 557 25.74 -6.90 -9.38
N PHE A 558 25.98 -8.07 -8.81
CA PHE A 558 25.26 -8.62 -7.67
C PHE A 558 26.20 -8.61 -6.47
N LEU A 559 26.05 -7.65 -5.56
CA LEU A 559 27.05 -7.32 -4.55
C LEU A 559 26.60 -7.59 -3.10
N SER A 560 25.36 -8.03 -2.89
CA SER A 560 24.83 -8.38 -1.57
C SER A 560 25.39 -9.74 -1.09
N ASP A 561 25.21 -10.06 0.18
CA ASP A 561 25.71 -11.31 0.79
C ASP A 561 25.03 -12.57 0.26
N ILE A 562 23.78 -12.47 -0.20
CA ILE A 562 23.11 -13.50 -1.01
C ILE A 562 22.84 -12.85 -2.37
N SER A 563 23.65 -13.17 -3.35
CA SER A 563 23.53 -12.59 -4.69
C SER A 563 22.45 -13.27 -5.53
N VAL A 564 22.39 -14.60 -5.48
CA VAL A 564 21.46 -15.38 -6.31
C VAL A 564 20.71 -16.39 -5.44
N MET A 565 19.39 -16.35 -5.55
CA MET A 565 18.50 -17.38 -5.04
C MET A 565 17.77 -17.99 -6.25
N ALA A 566 17.73 -19.30 -6.36
CA ALA A 566 17.07 -19.93 -7.49
C ALA A 566 16.43 -21.27 -7.10
N TYR A 567 15.12 -21.34 -7.30
CA TYR A 567 14.28 -22.53 -7.20
C TYR A 567 13.66 -22.81 -8.56
N SER A 568 14.50 -22.80 -9.59
CA SER A 568 14.12 -22.69 -10.99
C SER A 568 15.09 -23.41 -11.88
N GLN A 569 14.82 -23.43 -13.18
CA GLN A 569 15.67 -23.93 -14.22
C GLN A 569 15.87 -22.91 -15.35
N GLY A 570 16.88 -23.15 -16.19
CA GLY A 570 17.04 -22.48 -17.49
C GLY A 570 17.44 -21.01 -17.41
N VAL A 571 18.36 -20.63 -16.50
CA VAL A 571 18.90 -19.28 -16.38
C VAL A 571 20.35 -19.23 -16.87
N ALA A 572 20.66 -18.32 -17.78
CA ALA A 572 22.01 -18.04 -18.23
C ALA A 572 22.59 -16.79 -17.57
N PHE A 573 23.68 -16.95 -16.83
CA PHE A 573 24.47 -15.89 -16.22
C PHE A 573 25.73 -15.66 -17.06
N VAL A 574 25.84 -14.50 -17.71
CA VAL A 574 26.90 -14.20 -18.65
C VAL A 574 27.57 -12.87 -18.32
N GLY A 575 28.86 -12.88 -18.07
CA GLY A 575 29.66 -11.66 -17.86
C GLY A 575 29.26 -10.84 -16.63
N ASN A 576 28.72 -11.46 -15.59
CA ASN A 576 28.33 -10.75 -14.36
C ASN A 576 29.45 -10.71 -13.32
N ARG A 577 29.37 -9.76 -12.40
CA ARG A 577 30.11 -9.79 -11.12
C ARG A 577 29.17 -10.25 -10.03
N ILE A 578 29.42 -11.42 -9.44
CA ILE A 578 28.54 -12.04 -8.43
C ILE A 578 29.38 -12.30 -7.16
N ARG A 579 29.25 -11.40 -6.19
CA ARG A 579 30.06 -11.45 -4.95
C ARG A 579 29.52 -12.46 -3.95
N GLY A 580 28.24 -12.48 -3.72
CA GLY A 580 27.59 -13.18 -2.62
C GLY A 580 27.38 -14.66 -2.85
N ARG A 581 26.72 -15.28 -1.87
CA ARG A 581 26.39 -16.70 -1.89
C ARG A 581 25.22 -16.98 -2.82
N TYR A 582 25.11 -18.25 -3.19
CA TYR A 582 23.98 -18.83 -3.92
C TYR A 582 23.09 -19.59 -2.92
N SER A 583 21.77 -19.48 -3.11
CA SER A 583 20.77 -20.24 -2.36
C SER A 583 19.90 -21.01 -3.33
N TYR A 584 20.01 -22.33 -3.28
CA TYR A 584 19.33 -23.23 -4.21
C TYR A 584 18.36 -24.15 -3.48
N HIS A 585 17.26 -24.48 -4.16
CA HIS A 585 16.31 -25.49 -3.72
C HIS A 585 15.75 -26.24 -4.93
N ASN A 586 15.68 -27.55 -4.85
CA ASN A 586 15.07 -28.35 -5.92
C ASN A 586 13.54 -28.31 -5.78
N ASP A 587 12.93 -27.39 -6.50
CA ASP A 587 11.49 -27.18 -6.49
C ASP A 587 10.81 -28.18 -7.44
N LYS A 588 9.76 -28.84 -6.96
CA LYS A 588 8.99 -29.84 -7.72
C LYS A 588 7.58 -29.35 -8.07
N ARG A 589 7.29 -28.07 -7.81
CA ARG A 589 6.00 -27.51 -8.21
C ARG A 589 5.86 -27.59 -9.74
N ARG A 590 4.64 -27.82 -10.16
CA ARG A 590 4.29 -27.91 -11.59
C ARG A 590 3.48 -26.69 -11.97
N THR A 591 3.81 -26.09 -13.10
CA THR A 591 3.09 -24.93 -13.62
C THR A 591 2.85 -25.06 -15.11
N PRO A 592 1.82 -24.39 -15.63
CA PRO A 592 1.73 -24.14 -17.07
C PRO A 592 2.98 -23.41 -17.57
N ILE A 593 3.25 -23.52 -18.83
CA ILE A 593 4.29 -22.76 -19.51
C ILE A 593 3.72 -22.02 -20.71
N PHE A 594 4.26 -20.85 -21.02
CA PHE A 594 3.95 -20.17 -22.26
C PHE A 594 4.71 -20.84 -23.41
N LYS A 595 4.06 -21.00 -24.55
CA LYS A 595 4.79 -21.37 -25.77
C LYS A 595 5.71 -20.20 -26.14
N PRO A 596 6.94 -20.50 -26.61
CA PRO A 596 7.88 -19.44 -26.93
C PRO A 596 7.26 -18.38 -27.84
N HIS A 597 7.42 -17.13 -27.42
CA HIS A 597 6.96 -15.93 -28.13
C HIS A 597 5.44 -15.85 -28.41
N SER A 598 4.63 -16.62 -27.68
CA SER A 598 3.17 -16.55 -27.79
C SER A 598 2.52 -16.34 -26.43
N VAL A 599 1.92 -15.18 -26.24
CA VAL A 599 1.12 -14.86 -25.05
C VAL A 599 -0.28 -15.48 -25.07
N THR A 600 -0.68 -16.06 -26.19
CA THR A 600 -2.01 -16.64 -26.35
C THR A 600 -2.06 -18.12 -26.02
N LEU A 601 -0.90 -18.76 -25.86
CA LEU A 601 -0.80 -20.21 -25.73
C LEU A 601 -0.04 -20.58 -24.46
N VAL A 602 -0.76 -20.60 -23.37
CA VAL A 602 -0.35 -21.37 -22.20
C VAL A 602 -0.52 -22.84 -22.55
N SER A 603 0.53 -23.63 -22.39
CA SER A 603 0.36 -25.07 -22.43
C SER A 603 -0.48 -25.47 -21.24
N LEU A 604 -1.54 -26.20 -21.48
CA LEU A 604 -2.34 -26.80 -20.41
C LEU A 604 -1.60 -27.92 -19.69
N ASP A 605 -0.54 -28.45 -20.31
CA ASP A 605 0.31 -29.45 -19.70
C ASP A 605 1.24 -28.76 -18.69
N GLU A 606 1.00 -29.03 -17.43
CA GLU A 606 1.87 -28.53 -16.36
C GLU A 606 3.24 -29.23 -16.41
N VAL A 607 4.28 -28.41 -16.41
CA VAL A 607 5.68 -28.87 -16.39
C VAL A 607 6.21 -28.75 -14.96
N GLU A 608 6.89 -29.79 -14.49
CA GLU A 608 7.59 -29.76 -13.21
C GLU A 608 8.78 -28.80 -13.32
N CYS A 609 8.89 -27.90 -12.35
CA CYS A 609 10.06 -27.08 -12.19
C CYS A 609 11.17 -27.92 -11.54
N GLY A 610 12.23 -28.17 -12.24
CA GLY A 610 13.46 -28.73 -11.68
C GLY A 610 14.43 -27.62 -11.27
N GLN A 611 15.44 -27.98 -10.50
CA GLN A 611 16.57 -27.09 -10.23
C GLN A 611 17.70 -27.40 -11.18
N GLY A 612 18.28 -26.40 -11.85
CA GLY A 612 19.45 -26.57 -12.70
C GLY A 612 19.27 -26.07 -14.12
N ALA A 613 19.91 -26.73 -15.08
CA ALA A 613 20.05 -26.23 -16.46
C ALA A 613 20.57 -24.77 -16.49
N PHE A 614 21.42 -24.41 -15.53
CA PHE A 614 22.03 -23.08 -15.49
C PHE A 614 23.26 -23.05 -16.43
N VAL A 615 23.51 -21.85 -16.92
CA VAL A 615 24.70 -21.55 -17.71
C VAL A 615 25.45 -20.41 -17.05
N PHE A 616 26.68 -20.65 -16.61
CA PHE A 616 27.58 -19.64 -16.07
C PHE A 616 28.78 -19.48 -16.97
N ILE A 617 28.86 -18.37 -17.70
CA ILE A 617 29.94 -18.10 -18.67
C ILE A 617 30.54 -16.71 -18.41
N ASN A 618 31.85 -16.61 -18.36
CA ASN A 618 32.63 -15.38 -18.27
C ASN A 618 32.23 -14.49 -17.06
N ASN A 619 31.83 -15.08 -15.94
CA ASN A 619 31.49 -14.31 -14.75
C ASN A 619 32.70 -14.16 -13.82
N ILE A 620 32.70 -13.11 -12.98
CA ILE A 620 33.56 -13.02 -11.79
C ILE A 620 32.72 -13.45 -10.60
N LEU A 621 33.13 -14.53 -9.93
CA LEU A 621 32.35 -15.19 -8.90
C LEU A 621 33.07 -15.14 -7.55
N GLY A 622 32.41 -14.62 -6.51
CA GLY A 622 32.91 -14.60 -5.15
C GLY A 622 32.76 -15.92 -4.41
N ASN A 623 31.85 -16.77 -4.88
CA ASN A 623 31.54 -18.09 -4.34
C ASN A 623 31.29 -19.09 -5.47
N ASP A 624 31.42 -20.38 -5.17
CA ASP A 624 31.14 -21.46 -6.13
C ASP A 624 29.62 -21.56 -6.39
N PRO A 625 29.16 -21.46 -7.64
CA PRO A 625 27.75 -21.55 -7.97
C PRO A 625 27.22 -22.98 -8.10
N ARG A 626 28.07 -24.02 -7.98
CA ARG A 626 27.67 -25.41 -8.20
C ARG A 626 26.74 -25.91 -7.11
N TYR A 627 25.75 -26.65 -7.52
CA TYR A 627 24.79 -27.29 -6.63
C TYR A 627 24.77 -28.80 -6.82
N ALA A 628 25.12 -29.54 -5.79
CA ALA A 628 25.32 -31.00 -5.89
C ALA A 628 24.02 -31.80 -6.10
N LYS A 629 22.85 -31.18 -5.97
CA LYS A 629 21.53 -31.84 -6.09
C LYS A 629 20.72 -31.30 -7.25
N GLU A 630 21.37 -30.88 -8.32
CA GLU A 630 20.69 -30.45 -9.55
C GLU A 630 19.80 -31.55 -10.13
N ALA A 631 18.58 -31.18 -10.52
CA ALA A 631 17.71 -32.06 -11.30
C ALA A 631 18.10 -32.08 -12.79
N HIS A 632 18.67 -30.96 -13.26
CA HIS A 632 19.13 -30.78 -14.63
C HIS A 632 20.58 -30.29 -14.64
N PRO A 633 21.48 -30.88 -15.46
CA PRO A 633 22.89 -30.49 -15.50
C PRO A 633 23.09 -29.04 -15.88
N SER A 634 23.93 -28.34 -15.13
CA SER A 634 24.34 -26.96 -15.42
C SER A 634 25.70 -26.92 -16.12
N ARG A 635 25.99 -25.82 -16.82
CA ARG A 635 27.21 -25.59 -17.58
C ARG A 635 28.00 -24.44 -17.00
N TYR A 636 29.32 -24.62 -16.79
CA TYR A 636 30.22 -23.65 -16.17
C TYR A 636 31.45 -23.47 -17.02
N GLU A 637 31.65 -22.32 -17.68
CA GLU A 637 32.75 -22.04 -18.60
C GLU A 637 33.39 -20.70 -18.32
N ASP A 638 34.70 -20.63 -18.39
CA ASP A 638 35.51 -19.40 -18.33
C ASP A 638 35.19 -18.43 -17.19
N ASN A 639 34.68 -18.94 -16.06
CA ASN A 639 34.39 -18.11 -14.91
C ASN A 639 35.64 -17.87 -14.06
N TRP A 640 35.80 -16.66 -13.57
CA TRP A 640 36.92 -16.28 -12.71
C TRP A 640 36.49 -16.28 -11.23
N MET A 641 37.05 -17.25 -10.48
CA MET A 641 36.77 -17.39 -9.05
C MET A 641 37.67 -16.45 -8.23
N ILE A 642 37.08 -15.47 -7.53
CA ILE A 642 37.78 -14.56 -6.63
C ILE A 642 37.08 -14.58 -5.29
N PRO A 643 37.74 -14.99 -4.20
CA PRO A 643 37.11 -15.11 -2.89
C PRO A 643 36.37 -13.82 -2.49
N ALA A 644 35.17 -13.94 -1.91
CA ALA A 644 34.35 -12.78 -1.52
C ALA A 644 35.08 -11.81 -0.56
N SER A 645 36.09 -12.30 0.19
CA SER A 645 36.97 -11.49 1.03
C SER A 645 37.84 -10.49 0.26
N ALA A 646 38.08 -10.73 -1.02
CA ALA A 646 38.84 -9.84 -1.89
C ALA A 646 37.99 -8.68 -2.49
N TRP A 647 36.70 -8.67 -2.20
CA TRP A 647 35.75 -7.69 -2.67
C TRP A 647 35.51 -6.63 -1.61
N LYS A 648 35.58 -5.36 -1.99
CA LYS A 648 35.24 -4.21 -1.13
C LYS A 648 34.06 -3.48 -1.75
N VAL A 649 32.94 -3.52 -1.05
CA VAL A 649 31.68 -2.89 -1.50
C VAL A 649 31.32 -1.78 -0.53
N ASP A 650 31.16 -0.58 -1.02
CA ASP A 650 30.57 0.51 -0.27
C ASP A 650 29.06 0.34 -0.19
N VAL A 651 28.52 0.19 1.00
CA VAL A 651 27.11 -0.10 1.22
C VAL A 651 26.21 1.10 0.82
N GLY A 652 26.72 2.34 1.00
CA GLY A 652 25.95 3.54 0.66
C GLY A 652 25.85 3.78 -0.84
N THR A 653 26.96 3.62 -1.57
CA THR A 653 27.05 3.96 -3.02
C THR A 653 27.00 2.73 -3.93
N GLY A 654 27.25 1.54 -3.38
CA GLY A 654 27.43 0.31 -4.14
C GLY A 654 28.73 0.28 -4.93
N GLU A 655 29.66 1.20 -4.71
CA GLU A 655 30.99 1.13 -5.36
C GLU A 655 31.70 -0.16 -4.96
N CYS A 656 32.26 -0.84 -5.96
CA CYS A 656 32.89 -2.15 -5.77
C CYS A 656 34.30 -2.14 -6.36
N SER A 657 35.27 -2.47 -5.52
CA SER A 657 36.64 -2.81 -5.95
C SER A 657 36.96 -4.25 -5.64
N ILE A 658 37.75 -4.88 -6.50
CA ILE A 658 38.21 -6.26 -6.34
C ILE A 658 39.73 -6.23 -6.35
N THR A 659 40.37 -6.82 -5.32
CA THR A 659 41.81 -7.03 -5.27
C THR A 659 42.08 -8.51 -5.48
N PRO A 660 42.34 -8.94 -6.73
CA PRO A 660 42.53 -10.35 -7.04
C PRO A 660 43.81 -10.89 -6.36
N PRO A 661 43.86 -12.18 -6.03
CA PRO A 661 45.11 -12.85 -5.65
C PRO A 661 46.18 -12.69 -6.74
N ALA A 662 47.47 -12.62 -6.33
CA ALA A 662 48.59 -12.34 -7.23
C ALA A 662 48.73 -13.33 -8.41
N ASP A 663 48.30 -14.54 -8.20
CA ASP A 663 48.42 -15.66 -9.17
C ASP A 663 47.19 -15.82 -10.07
N SER A 664 46.19 -14.98 -9.93
CA SER A 664 44.91 -15.09 -10.67
C SER A 664 45.05 -14.55 -12.09
N LYS A 665 44.81 -15.42 -13.13
CA LYS A 665 44.72 -14.98 -14.53
C LYS A 665 43.37 -14.31 -14.79
N ARG A 666 43.43 -13.05 -15.21
CA ARG A 666 42.26 -12.24 -15.50
C ARG A 666 41.69 -12.56 -16.90
N PRO A 667 40.39 -12.96 -17.02
CA PRO A 667 39.70 -12.86 -18.28
C PRO A 667 39.47 -11.40 -18.69
N GLU A 668 39.32 -11.12 -19.96
CA GLU A 668 39.00 -9.78 -20.46
C GLU A 668 37.55 -9.44 -20.15
N PHE A 669 37.33 -8.84 -18.95
CA PHE A 669 36.00 -8.49 -18.47
C PHE A 669 35.81 -6.97 -18.48
N LYS A 670 34.74 -6.49 -19.11
CA LYS A 670 34.35 -5.08 -19.07
C LYS A 670 33.36 -4.89 -17.93
N PRO A 671 33.72 -4.19 -16.86
CA PRO A 671 32.76 -3.90 -15.79
C PRO A 671 31.63 -3.02 -16.30
N VAL A 672 30.46 -3.17 -15.70
CA VAL A 672 29.30 -2.30 -15.96
C VAL A 672 29.67 -0.85 -15.60
N ASP A 673 29.53 0.07 -16.53
CA ASP A 673 29.77 1.50 -16.27
C ASP A 673 28.69 2.05 -15.35
N ALA A 674 29.04 2.28 -14.09
CA ALA A 674 28.12 2.80 -13.08
C ALA A 674 27.51 4.17 -13.45
N LYS A 675 28.18 4.98 -14.27
CA LYS A 675 27.67 6.27 -14.74
C LYS A 675 26.50 6.13 -15.72
N ARG A 676 26.34 4.96 -16.32
CA ARG A 676 25.26 4.64 -17.27
C ARG A 676 24.09 3.93 -16.60
N LEU A 677 24.16 3.71 -15.29
CA LEU A 677 23.15 2.99 -14.51
C LEU A 677 22.29 3.98 -13.74
N GLY A 678 21.01 3.73 -13.76
CA GLY A 678 20.04 4.55 -13.05
C GLY A 678 19.70 5.84 -13.78
N ARG A 679 18.79 6.60 -13.21
CA ARG A 679 18.45 7.92 -13.68
C ARG A 679 19.65 8.84 -13.52
N PRO A 680 20.02 9.66 -14.53
CA PRO A 680 20.89 10.79 -14.28
C PRO A 680 20.28 11.62 -13.14
N PRO A 681 21.08 12.18 -12.23
CA PRO A 681 20.57 12.99 -11.14
C PRO A 681 19.63 14.04 -11.71
N PHE A 682 18.46 14.21 -11.08
CA PHE A 682 17.61 15.34 -11.39
C PHE A 682 18.46 16.59 -11.22
N VAL A 683 18.55 17.41 -12.26
CA VAL A 683 19.27 18.67 -12.19
C VAL A 683 18.64 19.47 -11.06
N ASP A 684 19.40 19.62 -9.98
CA ASP A 684 19.23 20.53 -8.85
C ASP A 684 17.82 21.08 -8.59
N GLN A 685 16.88 20.24 -8.18
CA GLN A 685 15.76 20.70 -7.37
C GLN A 685 15.91 20.07 -6.00
N ALA A 686 16.01 20.90 -4.98
CA ALA A 686 16.15 20.48 -3.59
C ALA A 686 14.90 19.72 -3.13
N TYR A 687 14.85 18.45 -3.46
CA TYR A 687 14.01 17.50 -2.74
C TYR A 687 14.73 17.20 -1.42
N PRO A 688 14.00 17.09 -0.29
CA PRO A 688 14.63 16.56 0.89
C PRO A 688 15.18 15.18 0.50
N GLU A 689 16.49 15.05 0.53
CA GLU A 689 17.16 13.77 0.39
C GLU A 689 16.48 12.78 1.33
N PRO A 690 16.25 11.51 0.94
CA PRO A 690 15.83 10.46 1.86
C PRO A 690 16.82 10.24 3.02
N SER A 691 18.00 10.85 2.97
CA SER A 691 18.97 10.95 4.05
C SER A 691 18.41 11.58 5.34
N ASN A 692 17.25 12.26 5.27
CA ASN A 692 16.53 12.71 6.46
C ASN A 692 15.50 11.69 7.00
N LEU A 693 15.29 10.57 6.32
CA LEU A 693 14.77 9.39 7.00
C LEU A 693 15.91 8.89 7.91
N PRO A 694 15.71 8.78 9.22
CA PRO A 694 16.75 8.23 10.08
C PRO A 694 17.13 6.86 9.50
N LEU A 695 18.36 6.75 9.01
CA LEU A 695 18.93 5.44 8.73
C LEU A 695 18.72 4.63 10.01
N PRO A 696 17.99 3.51 9.98
CA PRO A 696 17.87 2.69 11.14
C PRO A 696 19.30 2.36 11.55
N SER A 697 19.67 2.72 12.78
CA SER A 697 20.95 2.33 13.34
C SER A 697 21.10 0.83 13.08
N VAL A 698 22.14 0.45 12.38
CA VAL A 698 22.55 -0.95 12.25
C VAL A 698 22.95 -1.39 13.66
N ALA A 699 21.94 -1.71 14.47
CA ALA A 699 22.17 -2.47 15.67
C ALA A 699 22.53 -3.87 15.17
N ALA A 700 23.79 -4.23 15.34
CA ALA A 700 24.27 -5.58 15.15
C ALA A 700 23.33 -6.56 15.86
N ARG A 701 22.69 -7.44 15.10
CA ARG A 701 22.22 -8.76 15.52
C ARG A 701 22.52 -9.76 14.42
#